data_0ad6ffa8a5b70b39affeaba48a131bda
#
_entry.id   0ad6ffa8a5b70b39affeaba48a131bda
#
_cell.length_a   1.000
_cell.length_b   1.000
_cell.length_c   1.000
_cell.angle_alpha   90.00
_cell.angle_beta   90.00
_cell.angle_gamma   90.00
#
_symmetry.space_group_name_H-M   'P 1'
#
loop_
_entity.id
_entity.type
_entity.pdbx_description
1 polymer ?
#
loop_
_entity_poly.entity_id
_entity_poly.type
_entity_poly.pdbx_seq_one_letter_code
_entity_poly.pdbx_strand_id
1 'polypeptide(L)'
;MILATTLVESSTAFAGETNPPAVIENLFAAPLPVTNASANLASRFDVRSYKIEGNTVLPPDAFTFLSDYTGTNNIAGVRNVLDKLQSVYNARGFTNLAVILPQQDFSNGIVHVKIIKNKPGVVATETNMAAQFSGPAFEVRGYRIEGNTVLPPEKFGMLSNYTGTVDFPRIREGLGGLQLLYRDLGFVTVSATLPQQKLTNGFVRVKIIEGKLAAIRVEGNRWFSSNNVMRALPSLQTNILLNTKWFQPELDRANANQDRQIYPVISPGFDPGTSDLTLQVKDRLPLHGHLEVNDKSTPGTPLLRMDTTVQYDNLWQLEHQIGFDYNFSPQQMKPGGVPQFYDQPAVASYSAYYRMPFGSGTGLRQKYGSQPVDFGYNEVSHQFSLPPPAGRPELIVYASRSTTDTGTTFGPIKTIADTATLDIVNQNTDHDPSTTWNVGEKLIYPLPQLAGIQSSVSAGFDVKSYQMWTYHTNYTTVQQFDDSDTNSPPVLTYSDTVPLPQHGLNTVTYVPLSFGWSGSRQDSQGSFSFNYNQSVFLSSFASAQKNFQEIAGSTQAGGNYTTINAGLVRQQKLPCDWSALLNLNGQWASEALINNEQFGLGGTSGVRGYQEGSSYGDTGWRALFDLRAPPINVGYFPARSGDIPAEVRCSWFMDYGQTFLMDRPATEPLSFTQWGTGLGFFFTAGEHLSARLALAWALLDSATTTAGSAQVYFNVGVQF
;
A
#
# COMPACT_ATOMS: atom_id res chain seq x y z
N MET A 1 2.06 -7.20 29.63
CA MET A 1 1.55 -5.87 30.02
C MET A 1 2.64 -4.88 30.47
N ILE A 2 3.87 -5.29 30.66
CA ILE A 2 4.98 -4.40 31.13
C ILE A 2 5.92 -3.95 29.99
N LEU A 3 5.90 -4.61 28.84
CA LEU A 3 6.73 -4.22 27.66
C LEU A 3 6.07 -3.16 26.76
N ALA A 4 4.79 -2.92 26.88
CA ALA A 4 4.08 -1.92 26.07
C ALA A 4 4.22 -0.47 26.57
N THR A 5 4.61 -0.27 27.83
CA THR A 5 4.71 1.05 28.45
C THR A 5 6.06 1.74 28.28
N THR A 6 7.11 1.01 27.92
CA THR A 6 8.46 1.58 27.78
C THR A 6 8.83 2.00 26.34
N LEU A 7 8.08 1.57 25.34
CA LEU A 7 8.32 1.96 23.93
C LEU A 7 7.61 3.27 23.51
N VAL A 8 6.73 3.81 24.36
CA VAL A 8 5.95 5.02 24.06
C VAL A 8 6.69 6.32 24.44
N GLU A 9 7.77 6.26 25.21
CA GLU A 9 8.44 7.48 25.70
C GLU A 9 9.47 8.10 24.74
N SER A 10 9.84 7.45 23.62
CA SER A 10 10.86 7.98 22.69
C SER A 10 10.33 8.70 21.44
N SER A 11 9.01 8.87 21.28
CA SER A 11 8.41 9.55 20.12
C SER A 11 7.95 10.99 20.38
N THR A 12 8.45 11.63 21.43
CA THR A 12 8.13 13.03 21.73
C THR A 12 9.08 13.97 21.01
N ALA A 13 8.83 14.27 19.75
CA ALA A 13 9.06 15.56 19.11
C ALA A 13 8.72 15.45 17.64
N PHE A 14 7.55 15.89 17.22
CA PHE A 14 7.30 16.51 15.92
C PHE A 14 5.79 16.71 15.75
N ALA A 15 5.27 17.71 16.46
CA ALA A 15 4.06 18.39 16.02
C ALA A 15 4.50 19.58 15.17
N GLY A 16 4.23 19.55 13.89
CA GLY A 16 4.55 20.63 12.94
C GLY A 16 3.79 20.41 11.65
N GLU A 17 2.65 21.06 11.57
CA GLU A 17 1.89 21.48 10.40
C GLU A 17 2.01 20.67 9.11
N THR A 18 0.96 19.93 8.82
CA THR A 18 0.69 19.34 7.51
C THR A 18 0.24 20.42 6.53
N ASN A 19 1.18 20.98 5.76
CA ASN A 19 0.85 21.62 4.49
C ASN A 19 0.98 20.60 3.36
N PRO A 20 -0.01 20.52 2.45
CA PRO A 20 0.11 19.68 1.26
C PRO A 20 1.31 20.13 0.41
N PRO A 21 1.95 19.25 -0.35
CA PRO A 21 3.13 19.58 -1.13
C PRO A 21 2.80 20.69 -2.12
N ALA A 22 3.47 21.81 -1.96
CA ALA A 22 3.46 22.88 -2.96
C ALA A 22 4.05 22.30 -4.27
N VAL A 23 3.27 22.38 -5.32
CA VAL A 23 3.70 22.03 -6.68
C VAL A 23 4.97 22.81 -6.98
N ILE A 24 5.99 22.12 -7.53
CA ILE A 24 7.36 22.61 -7.81
C ILE A 24 7.39 23.86 -8.71
N GLU A 25 6.28 24.28 -9.29
CA GLU A 25 6.18 25.48 -10.13
C GLU A 25 6.57 26.81 -9.42
N ASN A 26 6.55 26.86 -8.08
CA ASN A 26 6.91 28.07 -7.34
C ASN A 26 8.38 28.15 -6.90
N LEU A 27 9.22 27.15 -7.18
CA LEU A 27 10.63 27.12 -6.74
C LEU A 27 11.57 28.00 -7.57
N PHE A 28 11.13 28.54 -8.70
CA PHE A 28 11.99 29.26 -9.66
C PHE A 28 11.57 30.70 -9.96
N ALA A 29 10.71 31.28 -9.15
CA ALA A 29 10.45 32.72 -9.24
C ALA A 29 11.65 33.47 -8.67
N ALA A 30 12.26 34.34 -9.48
CA ALA A 30 13.36 35.20 -9.04
C ALA A 30 12.92 36.03 -7.82
N PRO A 31 13.77 36.22 -6.81
CA PRO A 31 13.41 37.02 -5.65
C PRO A 31 13.20 38.47 -6.04
N LEU A 32 11.98 38.94 -5.87
CA LEU A 32 11.73 40.37 -5.79
C LEU A 32 12.40 40.91 -4.50
N PRO A 33 12.88 42.16 -4.47
CA PRO A 33 13.61 42.68 -3.34
C PRO A 33 12.76 42.64 -2.07
N VAL A 34 13.34 42.00 -1.05
CA VAL A 34 12.75 41.87 0.29
C VAL A 34 12.78 43.22 0.95
N THR A 35 11.66 43.94 0.93
CA THR A 35 11.39 44.93 1.96
C THR A 35 10.69 44.23 3.11
N ASN A 36 11.24 44.39 4.30
CA ASN A 36 10.80 43.82 5.57
C ASN A 36 9.27 43.81 5.76
N ALA A 37 8.66 42.61 5.64
CA ALA A 37 7.29 42.36 6.05
C ALA A 37 7.17 40.96 6.67
N SER A 38 8.06 40.64 7.60
CA SER A 38 7.96 39.38 8.43
C SER A 38 7.15 39.59 9.70
N ALA A 39 6.15 40.48 9.69
CA ALA A 39 5.25 40.61 10.81
C ALA A 39 3.85 40.82 10.25
N ASN A 40 3.04 39.75 10.22
CA ASN A 40 1.57 39.77 10.35
C ASN A 40 0.84 38.59 9.64
N LEU A 41 1.33 37.37 9.72
CA LEU A 41 0.52 36.21 9.35
C LEU A 41 -0.54 35.84 10.40
N ALA A 42 -0.45 36.43 11.61
CA ALA A 42 -1.33 36.16 12.74
C ALA A 42 -2.37 37.29 13.01
N SER A 43 -2.32 38.40 12.31
CA SER A 43 -3.29 39.48 12.52
C SER A 43 -4.65 39.09 11.95
N ARG A 44 -5.66 39.00 12.81
CA ARG A 44 -7.05 38.82 12.42
C ARG A 44 -7.65 40.19 12.07
N PHE A 45 -8.45 40.24 11.01
CA PHE A 45 -9.22 41.39 10.58
C PHE A 45 -10.65 40.96 10.22
N ASP A 46 -11.57 41.88 10.25
CA ASP A 46 -12.98 41.62 9.98
C ASP A 46 -13.29 41.82 8.50
N VAL A 47 -13.71 40.79 7.78
CA VAL A 47 -14.08 40.82 6.38
C VAL A 47 -15.59 41.05 6.27
N ARG A 48 -16.01 42.20 5.75
CA ARG A 48 -17.43 42.55 5.53
C ARG A 48 -17.92 42.13 4.15
N SER A 49 -17.05 42.24 3.14
CA SER A 49 -17.42 41.89 1.77
C SER A 49 -16.20 41.64 0.89
N TYR A 50 -16.41 40.90 -0.20
CA TYR A 50 -15.45 40.72 -1.29
C TYR A 50 -15.87 41.53 -2.50
N LYS A 51 -14.96 42.33 -3.08
CA LYS A 51 -15.19 43.08 -4.31
C LYS A 51 -14.36 42.46 -5.42
N ILE A 52 -15.03 41.86 -6.42
CA ILE A 52 -14.38 41.22 -7.55
C ILE A 52 -14.27 42.21 -8.70
N GLU A 53 -13.05 42.47 -9.15
CA GLU A 53 -12.74 43.34 -10.27
C GLU A 53 -12.21 42.55 -11.46
N GLY A 54 -12.61 42.92 -12.69
CA GLY A 54 -12.16 42.26 -13.92
C GLY A 54 -12.90 41.00 -14.30
N ASN A 55 -13.95 40.59 -13.57
CA ASN A 55 -14.82 39.51 -14.00
C ASN A 55 -15.70 39.96 -15.18
N THR A 56 -15.58 39.23 -16.31
CA THR A 56 -16.38 39.50 -17.53
C THR A 56 -17.08 38.23 -18.05
N VAL A 57 -16.96 37.11 -17.35
CA VAL A 57 -17.35 35.80 -17.88
C VAL A 57 -18.33 35.06 -16.99
N LEU A 58 -18.40 35.34 -15.69
CA LEU A 58 -19.33 34.67 -14.78
C LEU A 58 -20.42 35.64 -14.30
N PRO A 59 -21.68 35.15 -14.18
CA PRO A 59 -22.77 35.95 -13.64
C PRO A 59 -22.61 36.12 -12.11
N PRO A 60 -23.22 37.18 -11.52
CA PRO A 60 -23.11 37.47 -10.08
C PRO A 60 -23.48 36.30 -9.16
N ASP A 61 -24.43 35.46 -9.55
CA ASP A 61 -24.92 34.33 -8.77
C ASP A 61 -23.83 33.26 -8.55
N ALA A 62 -22.77 33.26 -9.39
CA ALA A 62 -21.64 32.35 -9.24
C ALA A 62 -20.77 32.64 -8.01
N PHE A 63 -20.96 33.78 -7.37
CA PHE A 63 -20.15 34.29 -6.26
C PHE A 63 -20.91 34.36 -4.93
N THR A 64 -22.13 33.84 -4.86
CA THR A 64 -22.96 33.82 -3.64
C THR A 64 -22.28 33.17 -2.46
N PHE A 65 -21.43 32.14 -2.70
CA PHE A 65 -20.66 31.45 -1.67
C PHE A 65 -19.67 32.36 -0.91
N LEU A 66 -19.32 33.55 -1.45
CA LEU A 66 -18.41 34.48 -0.78
C LEU A 66 -19.01 35.08 0.49
N SER A 67 -20.33 35.08 0.63
CA SER A 67 -21.02 35.50 1.85
C SER A 67 -20.70 34.59 3.05
N ASP A 68 -20.41 33.33 2.80
CA ASP A 68 -20.08 32.32 3.84
C ASP A 68 -18.69 32.57 4.45
N TYR A 69 -17.87 33.41 3.83
CA TYR A 69 -16.48 33.72 4.22
C TYR A 69 -16.31 35.14 4.75
N THR A 70 -17.40 35.78 5.15
CA THR A 70 -17.38 37.06 5.85
C THR A 70 -17.20 36.84 7.37
N GLY A 71 -16.75 37.89 8.09
CA GLY A 71 -16.48 37.86 9.53
C GLY A 71 -14.98 37.89 9.86
N THR A 72 -14.62 37.50 11.09
CA THR A 72 -13.22 37.54 11.55
C THR A 72 -12.34 36.53 10.81
N ASN A 73 -11.38 37.03 10.02
CA ASN A 73 -10.54 36.21 9.16
C ASN A 73 -9.06 36.62 9.28
N ASN A 74 -8.17 35.83 8.64
CA ASN A 74 -6.75 36.15 8.49
C ASN A 74 -6.34 36.02 7.01
N ILE A 75 -5.11 36.37 6.68
CA ILE A 75 -4.60 36.30 5.29
C ILE A 75 -4.67 34.90 4.72
N ALA A 76 -4.43 33.85 5.54
CA ALA A 76 -4.54 32.45 5.10
C ALA A 76 -6.00 32.09 4.74
N GLY A 77 -6.97 32.50 5.54
CA GLY A 77 -8.38 32.33 5.24
C GLY A 77 -8.82 33.01 3.96
N VAL A 78 -8.35 34.25 3.72
CA VAL A 78 -8.61 34.96 2.45
C VAL A 78 -7.99 34.22 1.26
N ARG A 79 -6.78 33.62 1.39
CA ARG A 79 -6.17 32.81 0.32
C ARG A 79 -7.00 31.60 -0.03
N ASN A 80 -7.53 30.88 0.97
CA ASN A 80 -8.42 29.74 0.72
C ASN A 80 -9.68 30.14 -0.07
N VAL A 81 -10.20 31.35 0.16
CA VAL A 81 -11.32 31.88 -0.63
C VAL A 81 -10.90 32.16 -2.08
N LEU A 82 -9.68 32.67 -2.31
CA LEU A 82 -9.16 32.86 -3.67
C LEU A 82 -8.98 31.56 -4.42
N ASP A 83 -8.45 30.50 -3.76
CA ASP A 83 -8.29 29.18 -4.34
C ASP A 83 -9.64 28.57 -4.71
N LYS A 84 -10.65 28.74 -3.86
CA LYS A 84 -12.01 28.31 -4.15
C LYS A 84 -12.62 29.11 -5.33
N LEU A 85 -12.38 30.40 -5.39
CA LEU A 85 -12.81 31.23 -6.51
C LEU A 85 -12.12 30.82 -7.82
N GLN A 86 -10.81 30.48 -7.79
CA GLN A 86 -10.07 29.96 -8.93
C GLN A 86 -10.66 28.61 -9.39
N SER A 87 -11.04 27.75 -8.45
CA SER A 87 -11.65 26.45 -8.79
C SER A 87 -13.03 26.60 -9.46
N VAL A 88 -13.81 27.63 -9.09
CA VAL A 88 -15.10 27.92 -9.74
C VAL A 88 -14.91 28.34 -11.20
N TYR A 89 -13.86 29.12 -11.52
CA TYR A 89 -13.52 29.46 -12.90
C TYR A 89 -13.04 28.25 -13.69
N ASN A 90 -12.16 27.44 -13.10
CA ASN A 90 -11.63 26.23 -13.72
C ASN A 90 -12.72 25.18 -14.01
N ALA A 91 -13.63 24.96 -13.07
CA ALA A 91 -14.75 24.02 -13.21
C ALA A 91 -15.72 24.40 -14.35
N ARG A 92 -15.77 25.67 -14.71
CA ARG A 92 -16.58 26.18 -15.84
C ARG A 92 -15.78 26.34 -17.13
N GLY A 93 -14.56 25.79 -17.19
CA GLY A 93 -13.73 25.79 -18.40
C GLY A 93 -12.86 27.01 -18.62
N PHE A 94 -12.82 27.95 -17.68
CA PHE A 94 -12.03 29.21 -17.80
C PHE A 94 -10.64 29.03 -17.16
N THR A 95 -9.83 28.12 -17.67
CA THR A 95 -8.49 27.79 -17.14
C THR A 95 -7.42 28.85 -17.46
N ASN A 96 -7.74 29.84 -18.30
CA ASN A 96 -6.85 30.92 -18.70
C ASN A 96 -7.04 32.21 -17.89
N LEU A 97 -7.78 32.16 -16.78
CA LEU A 97 -7.96 33.25 -15.85
C LEU A 97 -7.19 33.02 -14.57
N ALA A 98 -6.56 34.04 -14.03
CA ALA A 98 -5.92 34.02 -12.72
C ALA A 98 -6.64 34.91 -11.72
N VAL A 99 -6.92 34.40 -10.53
CA VAL A 99 -7.50 35.14 -9.40
C VAL A 99 -6.36 35.60 -8.52
N ILE A 100 -6.18 36.90 -8.37
CA ILE A 100 -5.10 37.50 -7.58
C ILE A 100 -5.62 38.41 -6.47
N LEU A 101 -4.87 38.46 -5.37
CA LEU A 101 -5.05 39.40 -4.27
C LEU A 101 -4.09 40.58 -4.49
N PRO A 102 -4.57 41.74 -4.90
CA PRO A 102 -3.70 42.92 -4.99
C PRO A 102 -3.26 43.37 -3.60
N GLN A 103 -2.13 44.08 -3.53
CA GLN A 103 -1.67 44.66 -2.27
C GLN A 103 -2.72 45.69 -1.79
N GLN A 104 -3.27 45.47 -0.60
CA GLN A 104 -4.36 46.28 -0.05
C GLN A 104 -4.31 46.33 1.47
N ASP A 105 -4.99 47.32 2.05
CA ASP A 105 -5.24 47.45 3.48
C ASP A 105 -6.62 46.85 3.79
N PHE A 106 -6.68 45.99 4.81
CA PHE A 106 -7.91 45.32 5.26
C PHE A 106 -8.67 46.06 6.36
N SER A 107 -8.25 47.27 6.73
CA SER A 107 -8.85 48.06 7.82
C SER A 107 -10.30 48.45 7.54
N ASN A 108 -10.71 48.56 6.30
CA ASN A 108 -12.09 48.90 5.90
C ASN A 108 -13.04 47.71 5.77
N GLY A 109 -12.52 46.46 5.97
CA GLY A 109 -13.29 45.23 5.89
C GLY A 109 -13.70 44.82 4.48
N ILE A 110 -13.18 45.43 3.42
CA ILE A 110 -13.47 45.09 2.01
C ILE A 110 -12.23 44.41 1.42
N VAL A 111 -12.37 43.19 0.97
CA VAL A 111 -11.31 42.47 0.26
C VAL A 111 -11.49 42.63 -1.24
N HIS A 112 -10.56 43.32 -1.88
CA HIS A 112 -10.51 43.47 -3.34
C HIS A 112 -9.82 42.26 -3.95
N VAL A 113 -10.48 41.60 -4.90
CA VAL A 113 -9.99 40.44 -5.65
C VAL A 113 -9.99 40.83 -7.13
N LYS A 114 -8.87 40.64 -7.81
CA LYS A 114 -8.73 40.98 -9.23
C LYS A 114 -8.62 39.72 -10.09
N ILE A 115 -9.45 39.65 -11.15
CA ILE A 115 -9.40 38.57 -12.15
C ILE A 115 -8.60 39.09 -13.34
N ILE A 116 -7.55 38.36 -13.72
CA ILE A 116 -6.67 38.68 -14.84
C ILE A 116 -6.80 37.60 -15.91
N LYS A 117 -7.00 38.02 -17.16
CA LYS A 117 -6.94 37.11 -18.31
C LYS A 117 -5.47 36.86 -18.66
N ASN A 118 -4.99 35.65 -18.47
CA ASN A 118 -3.70 35.24 -18.96
C ASN A 118 -3.90 34.57 -20.32
N LYS A 119 -3.65 35.29 -21.42
CA LYS A 119 -3.66 34.74 -22.77
C LYS A 119 -2.27 34.26 -23.15
N PRO A 120 -2.06 32.96 -23.48
CA PRO A 120 -0.99 32.60 -24.38
C PRO A 120 -1.48 32.83 -25.80
N GLY A 121 -0.91 33.82 -26.48
CA GLY A 121 -0.85 33.93 -27.93
C GLY A 121 -2.14 34.15 -28.69
N VAL A 122 -2.68 35.36 -28.71
CA VAL A 122 -3.28 36.03 -29.89
C VAL A 122 -2.97 37.50 -29.80
N VAL A 123 -2.30 38.04 -30.79
CA VAL A 123 -2.04 39.46 -31.01
C VAL A 123 -3.38 40.18 -31.18
N ALA A 124 -3.81 40.95 -30.18
CA ALA A 124 -4.84 41.95 -30.37
C ALA A 124 -4.15 43.21 -30.92
N THR A 125 -4.53 43.63 -32.09
CA THR A 125 -4.27 44.93 -32.66
C THR A 125 -4.84 46.01 -31.73
N GLU A 126 -4.05 46.50 -30.79
CA GLU A 126 -4.34 47.72 -30.04
C GLU A 126 -3.65 48.91 -30.73
N THR A 127 -4.38 49.50 -31.62
CA THR A 127 -4.16 50.91 -32.02
C THR A 127 -4.50 51.76 -30.78
N ASN A 128 -3.48 52.53 -30.30
CA ASN A 128 -3.59 53.68 -29.38
C ASN A 128 -3.38 53.46 -27.86
N MET A 129 -2.34 52.68 -27.43
CA MET A 129 -1.68 52.96 -26.15
C MET A 129 -0.16 52.75 -26.17
N ALA A 130 0.47 52.72 -27.33
CA ALA A 130 1.93 52.55 -27.50
C ALA A 130 2.75 53.84 -27.40
N ALA A 131 2.18 54.93 -26.95
CA ALA A 131 2.86 56.25 -27.02
C ALA A 131 3.52 56.70 -25.69
N GLN A 132 3.59 55.88 -24.64
CA GLN A 132 4.12 56.33 -23.35
C GLN A 132 5.31 55.58 -22.74
N PHE A 133 5.84 54.53 -23.39
CA PHE A 133 7.09 53.84 -22.97
C PHE A 133 7.98 53.42 -24.15
N SER A 134 8.13 54.26 -25.19
CA SER A 134 9.13 54.05 -26.21
C SER A 134 10.47 54.55 -25.68
N GLY A 135 11.27 53.62 -25.09
CA GLY A 135 12.70 53.82 -24.96
C GLY A 135 13.35 53.94 -26.35
N PRO A 136 14.60 54.37 -26.45
CA PRO A 136 15.26 54.55 -27.75
C PRO A 136 15.18 53.22 -28.54
N ALA A 137 14.70 53.31 -29.78
CA ALA A 137 14.68 52.20 -30.71
C ALA A 137 16.09 51.95 -31.25
N PHE A 138 16.44 50.67 -31.40
CA PHE A 138 17.73 50.19 -31.90
C PHE A 138 17.55 49.42 -33.18
N GLU A 139 18.44 49.55 -34.14
CA GLU A 139 18.49 48.70 -35.31
C GLU A 139 19.27 47.41 -34.94
N VAL A 140 18.57 46.29 -34.75
CA VAL A 140 19.15 45.01 -34.42
C VAL A 140 19.24 44.14 -35.66
N ARG A 141 20.45 43.85 -36.15
CA ARG A 141 20.71 42.96 -37.29
C ARG A 141 20.83 41.49 -36.90
N GLY A 142 21.17 41.24 -35.65
CA GLY A 142 21.29 39.86 -35.15
C GLY A 142 21.77 39.77 -33.70
N TYR A 143 21.83 38.54 -33.21
CA TYR A 143 22.25 38.24 -31.84
C TYR A 143 23.53 37.42 -31.85
N ARG A 144 24.47 37.77 -30.99
CA ARG A 144 25.71 37.04 -30.76
C ARG A 144 25.62 36.33 -29.39
N ILE A 145 25.51 34.99 -29.42
CA ILE A 145 25.41 34.20 -28.23
C ILE A 145 26.81 33.80 -27.74
N GLU A 146 27.11 34.08 -26.49
CA GLU A 146 28.40 33.77 -25.83
C GLU A 146 28.12 32.89 -24.60
N GLY A 147 28.99 31.88 -24.35
CA GLY A 147 28.92 31.04 -23.14
C GLY A 147 27.96 29.85 -23.20
N ASN A 148 27.32 29.57 -24.36
CA ASN A 148 26.51 28.38 -24.55
C ASN A 148 27.39 27.19 -24.93
N THR A 149 27.22 26.05 -24.22
CA THR A 149 27.85 24.76 -24.54
C THR A 149 26.87 23.63 -24.79
N VAL A 150 25.58 23.81 -24.45
CA VAL A 150 24.60 22.72 -24.43
C VAL A 150 23.59 22.74 -25.59
N LEU A 151 23.32 23.91 -26.15
CA LEU A 151 22.36 24.01 -27.27
C LEU A 151 23.06 24.16 -28.62
N PRO A 152 22.59 23.44 -29.65
CA PRO A 152 23.08 23.63 -31.01
C PRO A 152 22.63 24.99 -31.56
N PRO A 153 23.42 25.61 -32.46
CA PRO A 153 23.16 26.95 -32.98
C PRO A 153 21.77 27.14 -33.62
N GLU A 154 21.20 26.10 -34.21
CA GLU A 154 19.91 26.13 -34.89
C GLU A 154 18.75 26.52 -33.92
N LYS A 155 18.89 26.18 -32.62
CA LYS A 155 17.87 26.50 -31.59
C LYS A 155 17.76 27.99 -31.30
N PHE A 156 18.77 28.77 -31.64
CA PHE A 156 18.76 30.23 -31.48
C PHE A 156 18.04 30.96 -32.62
N GLY A 157 17.62 30.23 -33.66
CA GLY A 157 16.86 30.80 -34.78
C GLY A 157 15.59 31.59 -34.38
N MET A 158 15.02 31.26 -33.21
CA MET A 158 13.90 32.04 -32.64
C MET A 158 14.21 33.52 -32.42
N LEU A 159 15.47 33.89 -32.19
CA LEU A 159 15.86 35.30 -31.98
C LEU A 159 15.76 36.14 -33.26
N SER A 160 15.66 35.54 -34.45
CA SER A 160 15.44 36.26 -35.70
C SER A 160 14.11 37.02 -35.69
N ASN A 161 13.12 36.59 -34.90
CA ASN A 161 11.82 37.31 -34.74
C ASN A 161 11.96 38.62 -33.94
N TYR A 162 13.10 38.88 -33.36
CA TYR A 162 13.43 40.05 -32.54
C TYR A 162 14.52 40.92 -33.19
N THR A 163 14.65 40.85 -34.54
CA THR A 163 15.56 41.70 -35.34
C THR A 163 14.81 42.83 -36.00
N GLY A 164 15.53 43.81 -36.58
CA GLY A 164 14.98 45.01 -37.16
C GLY A 164 14.99 46.20 -36.17
N THR A 165 14.10 47.15 -36.36
CA THR A 165 13.97 48.28 -35.44
C THR A 165 13.16 47.83 -34.21
N VAL A 166 13.85 47.62 -33.09
CA VAL A 166 13.27 47.07 -31.84
C VAL A 166 13.67 47.96 -30.64
N ASP A 167 12.83 48.01 -29.66
CA ASP A 167 13.09 48.62 -28.36
C ASP A 167 13.70 47.64 -27.36
N PHE A 168 14.14 48.15 -26.23
CA PHE A 168 14.72 47.31 -25.16
C PHE A 168 13.74 46.30 -24.56
N PRO A 169 12.44 46.60 -24.33
CA PRO A 169 11.45 45.58 -23.95
C PRO A 169 11.36 44.41 -24.91
N ARG A 170 11.39 44.65 -26.22
CA ARG A 170 11.34 43.60 -27.26
C ARG A 170 12.58 42.68 -27.23
N ILE A 171 13.76 43.27 -27.01
CA ILE A 171 15.00 42.49 -26.82
C ILE A 171 14.89 41.61 -25.56
N ARG A 172 14.33 42.14 -24.48
CA ARG A 172 14.12 41.40 -23.22
C ARG A 172 13.12 40.27 -23.41
N GLU A 173 12.07 40.44 -24.20
CA GLU A 173 11.11 39.39 -24.56
C GLU A 173 11.81 38.22 -25.28
N GLY A 174 12.69 38.52 -26.25
CA GLY A 174 13.50 37.50 -26.93
C GLY A 174 14.40 36.73 -25.98
N LEU A 175 15.02 37.42 -24.99
CA LEU A 175 15.80 36.76 -23.95
C LEU A 175 14.92 35.89 -23.03
N GLY A 176 13.72 36.35 -22.70
CA GLY A 176 12.74 35.56 -21.95
C GLY A 176 12.36 34.27 -22.66
N GLY A 177 12.11 34.36 -23.98
CA GLY A 177 11.85 33.21 -24.84
C GLY A 177 13.03 32.22 -24.86
N LEU A 178 14.27 32.75 -24.94
CA LEU A 178 15.48 31.93 -24.85
C LEU A 178 15.63 31.24 -23.48
N GLN A 179 15.32 31.95 -22.41
CA GLN A 179 15.34 31.40 -21.06
C GLN A 179 14.31 30.26 -20.90
N LEU A 180 13.10 30.43 -21.46
CA LEU A 180 12.08 29.38 -21.48
C LEU A 180 12.55 28.15 -22.29
N LEU A 181 13.20 28.35 -23.45
CA LEU A 181 13.74 27.25 -24.25
C LEU A 181 14.72 26.38 -23.43
N TYR A 182 15.64 26.99 -22.69
CA TYR A 182 16.56 26.23 -21.81
C TYR A 182 15.79 25.46 -20.74
N ARG A 183 14.79 26.09 -20.13
CA ARG A 183 13.94 25.46 -19.10
C ARG A 183 13.14 24.29 -19.66
N ASP A 184 12.53 24.41 -20.83
CA ASP A 184 11.78 23.35 -21.51
C ASP A 184 12.66 22.14 -21.86
N LEU A 185 13.95 22.40 -22.12
CA LEU A 185 14.95 21.37 -22.35
C LEU A 185 15.49 20.76 -21.04
N GLY A 186 15.05 21.29 -19.88
CA GLY A 186 15.41 20.81 -18.54
C GLY A 186 16.57 21.55 -17.87
N PHE A 187 17.16 22.58 -18.49
CA PHE A 187 18.31 23.31 -17.94
C PHE A 187 17.87 24.50 -17.10
N VAL A 188 17.51 24.26 -15.84
CA VAL A 188 16.93 25.28 -14.94
C VAL A 188 17.97 26.23 -14.32
N THR A 189 19.24 25.87 -14.30
CA THR A 189 20.33 26.67 -13.77
C THR A 189 21.02 27.56 -14.83
N VAL A 190 20.50 27.55 -16.08
CA VAL A 190 20.99 28.39 -17.15
C VAL A 190 20.26 29.73 -17.13
N SER A 191 21.01 30.83 -17.25
CA SER A 191 20.45 32.16 -17.36
C SER A 191 20.99 32.88 -18.61
N ALA A 192 20.10 33.56 -19.34
CA ALA A 192 20.44 34.41 -20.45
C ALA A 192 20.46 35.87 -19.98
N THR A 193 21.61 36.54 -20.08
CA THR A 193 21.79 37.88 -19.58
C THR A 193 22.25 38.82 -20.71
N LEU A 194 21.86 40.08 -20.59
CA LEU A 194 22.30 41.14 -21.50
C LEU A 194 23.43 41.93 -20.82
N PRO A 195 24.69 41.74 -21.21
CA PRO A 195 25.78 42.52 -20.66
C PRO A 195 25.69 43.99 -21.07
N GLN A 196 26.26 44.85 -20.29
CA GLN A 196 26.33 46.25 -20.65
C GLN A 196 27.10 46.43 -21.97
N GLN A 197 26.47 47.00 -22.99
CA GLN A 197 27.03 47.11 -24.33
C GLN A 197 26.51 48.34 -25.08
N LYS A 198 27.30 48.77 -26.08
CA LYS A 198 26.87 49.81 -27.05
C LYS A 198 26.43 49.09 -28.32
N LEU A 199 25.23 49.36 -28.82
CA LEU A 199 24.66 48.76 -30.02
C LEU A 199 25.08 49.56 -31.28
N THR A 200 26.38 49.76 -31.49
CA THR A 200 26.91 50.53 -32.62
C THR A 200 26.94 49.76 -33.93
N ASN A 201 26.97 48.42 -33.88
CA ASN A 201 27.09 47.55 -35.06
C ASN A 201 25.80 46.73 -35.38
N GLY A 202 24.70 47.01 -34.68
CA GLY A 202 23.45 46.29 -34.87
C GLY A 202 23.45 44.82 -34.32
N PHE A 203 24.48 44.38 -33.63
CA PHE A 203 24.54 43.09 -33.01
C PHE A 203 24.38 43.17 -31.49
N VAL A 204 23.37 42.45 -30.97
CA VAL A 204 23.14 42.32 -29.53
C VAL A 204 23.90 41.13 -29.00
N ARG A 205 24.84 41.36 -28.08
CA ARG A 205 25.56 40.28 -27.36
C ARG A 205 24.69 39.79 -26.24
N VAL A 206 24.46 38.46 -26.21
CA VAL A 206 23.73 37.76 -25.16
C VAL A 206 24.71 36.80 -24.48
N LYS A 207 24.88 36.95 -23.18
CA LYS A 207 25.72 36.05 -22.39
C LYS A 207 24.87 35.00 -21.72
N ILE A 208 25.14 33.74 -22.08
CA ILE A 208 24.57 32.59 -21.42
C ILE A 208 25.49 32.22 -20.25
N ILE A 209 24.91 32.14 -19.07
CA ILE A 209 25.55 31.68 -17.86
C ILE A 209 25.03 30.30 -17.55
N GLU A 210 25.83 29.28 -17.75
CA GLU A 210 25.51 27.88 -17.46
C GLU A 210 25.90 27.58 -16.02
N GLY A 211 24.96 27.72 -15.10
CA GLY A 211 25.16 27.53 -13.66
C GLY A 211 25.40 26.06 -13.32
N LYS A 212 26.68 25.61 -13.46
CA LYS A 212 27.09 24.27 -13.05
C LYS A 212 27.03 24.11 -11.53
N LEU A 213 26.69 22.92 -11.07
CA LEU A 213 26.64 22.60 -9.63
C LEU A 213 28.05 22.66 -9.02
N ALA A 214 28.33 23.66 -8.18
CA ALA A 214 29.61 23.77 -7.46
C ALA A 214 29.62 22.89 -6.23
N ALA A 215 28.52 22.85 -5.49
CA ALA A 215 28.38 22.03 -4.29
C ALA A 215 26.98 21.34 -4.23
N ILE A 216 26.98 20.14 -3.68
CA ILE A 216 25.75 19.42 -3.34
C ILE A 216 25.81 19.12 -1.84
N ARG A 217 24.82 19.59 -1.10
CA ARG A 217 24.72 19.40 0.34
C ARG A 217 23.45 18.64 0.69
N VAL A 218 23.54 17.74 1.68
CA VAL A 218 22.39 17.02 2.24
C VAL A 218 22.20 17.52 3.67
N GLU A 219 21.02 18.04 3.98
CA GLU A 219 20.71 18.65 5.27
C GLU A 219 19.38 18.13 5.81
N GLY A 220 19.26 18.05 7.15
CA GLY A 220 18.03 17.65 7.82
C GLY A 220 17.83 16.13 7.95
N ASN A 221 18.69 15.32 7.35
CA ASN A 221 18.65 13.86 7.46
C ASN A 221 19.09 13.39 8.84
N ARG A 222 18.30 12.51 9.45
CA ARG A 222 18.54 11.91 10.77
C ARG A 222 18.70 10.38 10.68
N TRP A 223 17.81 9.72 9.96
CA TRP A 223 17.71 8.27 9.89
C TRP A 223 18.27 7.70 8.58
N PHE A 224 18.31 8.50 7.54
CA PHE A 224 18.92 8.16 6.25
C PHE A 224 20.24 8.91 6.08
N SER A 225 21.32 8.19 5.83
CA SER A 225 22.63 8.81 5.63
C SER A 225 22.69 9.64 4.34
N SER A 226 23.58 10.63 4.29
CA SER A 226 23.79 11.42 3.07
C SER A 226 24.17 10.54 1.88
N ASN A 227 24.91 9.45 2.11
CA ASN A 227 25.24 8.47 1.06
C ASN A 227 24.00 7.71 0.55
N ASN A 228 23.03 7.40 1.41
CA ASN A 228 21.76 6.79 0.99
C ASN A 228 20.99 7.76 0.09
N VAL A 229 20.88 9.03 0.49
CA VAL A 229 20.19 10.09 -0.28
C VAL A 229 20.86 10.26 -1.65
N MET A 230 22.17 10.40 -1.70
CA MET A 230 22.93 10.59 -2.96
C MET A 230 22.85 9.37 -3.89
N ARG A 231 22.82 8.15 -3.34
CA ARG A 231 22.64 6.93 -4.13
C ARG A 231 21.28 6.88 -4.83
N ALA A 232 20.24 7.47 -4.22
CA ALA A 232 18.92 7.55 -4.84
C ALA A 232 18.85 8.55 -6.00
N LEU A 233 19.84 9.44 -6.14
CA LEU A 233 19.90 10.53 -7.12
C LEU A 233 21.22 10.45 -7.95
N PRO A 234 21.43 9.38 -8.72
CA PRO A 234 22.70 9.13 -9.41
C PRO A 234 23.04 10.15 -10.50
N SER A 235 22.06 10.90 -11.02
CA SER A 235 22.31 11.99 -11.98
C SER A 235 22.96 13.22 -11.35
N LEU A 236 22.99 13.32 -10.01
CA LEU A 236 23.57 14.46 -9.32
C LEU A 236 25.08 14.26 -9.13
N GLN A 237 25.87 15.12 -9.78
CA GLN A 237 27.32 15.20 -9.63
C GLN A 237 27.74 16.67 -9.57
N THR A 238 28.87 16.95 -8.94
CA THR A 238 29.46 18.28 -8.99
C THR A 238 30.07 18.57 -10.38
N ASN A 239 30.14 19.83 -10.72
CA ASN A 239 30.67 20.35 -12.00
C ASN A 239 29.85 19.98 -13.24
N ILE A 240 28.60 19.48 -13.07
CA ILE A 240 27.64 19.26 -14.18
C ILE A 240 26.58 20.35 -14.21
N LEU A 241 25.95 20.48 -15.35
CA LEU A 241 24.75 21.31 -15.50
C LEU A 241 23.52 20.47 -15.14
N LEU A 242 22.74 20.94 -14.17
CA LEU A 242 21.56 20.19 -13.71
C LEU A 242 20.50 20.12 -14.82
N ASN A 243 20.08 18.88 -15.14
CA ASN A 243 19.00 18.64 -16.08
C ASN A 243 17.81 17.98 -15.37
N THR A 244 16.71 18.69 -15.29
CA THR A 244 15.49 18.25 -14.60
C THR A 244 14.83 17.04 -15.26
N LYS A 245 15.02 16.81 -16.56
CA LYS A 245 14.48 15.62 -17.25
C LYS A 245 15.01 14.30 -16.71
N TRP A 246 16.24 14.32 -16.20
CA TRP A 246 16.87 13.16 -15.56
C TRP A 246 16.70 13.18 -14.05
N PHE A 247 16.87 14.36 -13.46
CA PHE A 247 16.80 14.53 -12.01
C PHE A 247 15.40 14.35 -11.43
N GLN A 248 14.34 14.88 -12.09
CA GLN A 248 12.98 14.80 -11.57
C GLN A 248 12.47 13.35 -11.41
N PRO A 249 12.61 12.47 -12.40
CA PRO A 249 12.21 11.06 -12.23
C PRO A 249 12.99 10.33 -11.14
N GLU A 250 14.25 10.68 -10.91
CA GLU A 250 15.03 10.13 -9.81
C GLU A 250 14.53 10.64 -8.45
N LEU A 251 14.23 11.93 -8.35
CA LEU A 251 13.66 12.56 -7.17
C LEU A 251 12.28 11.98 -6.82
N ASP A 252 11.43 11.80 -7.82
CA ASP A 252 10.10 11.20 -7.64
C ASP A 252 10.21 9.77 -7.12
N ARG A 253 11.16 8.98 -7.65
CA ARG A 253 11.46 7.64 -7.15
C ARG A 253 12.03 7.66 -5.73
N ALA A 254 12.93 8.59 -5.44
CA ALA A 254 13.50 8.74 -4.09
C ALA A 254 12.42 9.11 -3.06
N ASN A 255 11.48 9.97 -3.45
CA ASN A 255 10.36 10.42 -2.62
C ASN A 255 9.18 9.43 -2.58
N ALA A 256 9.19 8.36 -3.37
CA ALA A 256 8.28 7.24 -3.20
C ALA A 256 8.54 6.45 -1.90
N ASN A 257 9.70 6.63 -1.26
CA ASN A 257 9.97 6.11 0.09
C ASN A 257 9.10 6.88 1.09
N GLN A 258 8.31 6.18 1.91
CA GLN A 258 7.40 6.79 2.88
C GLN A 258 8.11 7.45 4.06
N ASP A 259 9.34 7.01 4.37
CA ASP A 259 10.09 7.43 5.54
C ASP A 259 11.10 8.53 5.24
N ARG A 260 11.22 8.91 3.96
CA ARG A 260 12.15 9.94 3.52
C ARG A 260 11.54 10.78 2.42
N GLN A 261 11.59 12.10 2.59
CA GLN A 261 11.24 13.07 1.56
C GLN A 261 12.41 14.03 1.33
N ILE A 262 12.75 14.28 0.07
CA ILE A 262 13.87 15.09 -0.36
C ILE A 262 13.32 16.32 -1.09
N TYR A 263 13.70 17.50 -0.64
CA TYR A 263 13.31 18.79 -1.22
C TYR A 263 14.59 19.47 -1.76
N PRO A 264 14.77 19.58 -3.09
CA PRO A 264 15.91 20.24 -3.66
C PRO A 264 15.77 21.77 -3.59
N VAL A 265 16.77 22.45 -3.09
CA VAL A 265 16.85 23.93 -3.06
C VAL A 265 18.10 24.35 -3.83
N ILE A 266 17.91 25.12 -4.90
CA ILE A 266 19.00 25.64 -5.72
C ILE A 266 19.26 27.08 -5.29
N SER A 267 20.53 27.40 -5.01
CA SER A 267 21.01 28.74 -4.68
C SER A 267 22.19 29.14 -5.56
N PRO A 268 22.47 30.43 -5.73
CA PRO A 268 23.71 30.87 -6.39
C PRO A 268 24.94 30.32 -5.64
N GLY A 269 25.90 29.79 -6.36
CA GLY A 269 27.15 29.34 -5.79
C GLY A 269 28.10 30.50 -5.42
N PHE A 270 29.17 30.19 -4.73
CA PHE A 270 30.20 31.18 -4.33
C PHE A 270 30.86 31.82 -5.54
N ASP A 271 31.22 31.05 -6.55
CA ASP A 271 31.86 31.55 -7.77
C ASP A 271 30.76 32.06 -8.76
N PRO A 272 31.00 33.21 -9.42
CA PRO A 272 30.05 33.73 -10.41
C PRO A 272 29.76 32.71 -11.53
N GLY A 273 28.50 32.42 -11.78
CA GLY A 273 28.07 31.46 -12.81
C GLY A 273 28.05 30.02 -12.34
N THR A 274 28.10 29.79 -11.04
CA THR A 274 27.89 28.47 -10.44
C THR A 274 26.57 28.43 -9.63
N SER A 275 26.13 27.23 -9.30
CA SER A 275 24.94 27.00 -8.46
C SER A 275 25.27 25.97 -7.38
N ASP A 276 24.75 26.19 -6.19
CA ASP A 276 24.77 25.20 -5.10
C ASP A 276 23.41 24.53 -5.01
N LEU A 277 23.40 23.21 -4.80
CA LEU A 277 22.19 22.42 -4.58
C LEU A 277 22.18 21.92 -3.13
N THR A 278 21.20 22.32 -2.37
CA THR A 278 20.92 21.76 -1.04
C THR A 278 19.73 20.81 -1.12
N LEU A 279 19.95 19.55 -0.76
CA LEU A 279 18.90 18.54 -0.61
C LEU A 279 18.43 18.58 0.84
N GLN A 280 17.32 19.24 1.09
CA GLN A 280 16.67 19.23 2.40
C GLN A 280 15.93 17.93 2.56
N VAL A 281 16.30 17.11 3.55
CA VAL A 281 15.70 15.81 3.82
C VAL A 281 14.83 15.91 5.07
N LYS A 282 13.60 15.45 4.92
CA LYS A 282 12.68 15.20 6.03
C LYS A 282 12.50 13.70 6.12
N ASP A 283 13.05 13.09 7.17
CA ASP A 283 12.99 11.66 7.37
C ASP A 283 12.41 11.28 8.73
N ARG A 284 11.91 10.05 8.84
CA ARG A 284 11.45 9.43 10.08
C ARG A 284 12.12 8.08 10.27
N LEU A 285 12.01 7.52 11.49
CA LEU A 285 12.50 6.18 11.78
C LEU A 285 11.81 5.18 10.86
N PRO A 286 12.56 4.42 10.01
CA PRO A 286 11.98 3.45 9.08
C PRO A 286 11.64 2.13 9.78
N LEU A 287 10.97 2.20 10.93
CA LEU A 287 10.48 1.10 11.73
C LEU A 287 8.96 1.16 11.74
N HIS A 288 8.34 0.09 11.27
CA HIS A 288 6.89 -0.05 11.19
C HIS A 288 6.45 -1.26 11.98
N GLY A 289 5.34 -1.14 12.67
CA GLY A 289 4.75 -2.22 13.43
C GLY A 289 3.25 -2.26 13.25
N HIS A 290 2.71 -3.47 13.30
CA HIS A 290 1.28 -3.73 13.29
C HIS A 290 0.94 -4.75 14.36
N LEU A 291 -0.12 -4.49 15.11
CA LEU A 291 -0.71 -5.41 16.07
C LEU A 291 -2.19 -5.56 15.74
N GLU A 292 -2.61 -6.78 15.48
CA GLU A 292 -4.01 -7.12 15.17
C GLU A 292 -4.54 -8.18 16.14
N VAL A 293 -5.79 -8.04 16.52
CA VAL A 293 -6.58 -9.07 17.20
C VAL A 293 -7.77 -9.40 16.32
N ASN A 294 -7.95 -10.68 16.00
CA ASN A 294 -9.01 -11.14 15.10
C ASN A 294 -9.54 -12.51 15.51
N ASP A 295 -10.60 -12.96 14.84
CA ASP A 295 -11.25 -14.26 15.02
C ASP A 295 -11.02 -15.24 13.86
N LYS A 296 -9.93 -15.10 13.12
CA LYS A 296 -9.56 -15.98 12.01
C LYS A 296 -9.16 -17.37 12.49
N SER A 297 -10.10 -18.15 12.98
CA SER A 297 -9.87 -19.52 13.46
C SER A 297 -10.35 -20.56 12.45
N THR A 298 -9.53 -21.60 12.25
CA THR A 298 -9.93 -22.80 11.48
C THR A 298 -10.70 -23.78 12.36
N PRO A 299 -11.52 -24.69 11.80
CA PRO A 299 -12.26 -25.69 12.58
C PRO A 299 -11.38 -26.45 13.56
N GLY A 300 -11.87 -26.61 14.79
CA GLY A 300 -11.13 -27.30 15.85
C GLY A 300 -10.06 -26.47 16.55
N THR A 301 -9.78 -25.23 16.12
CA THR A 301 -8.79 -24.37 16.75
C THR A 301 -9.45 -23.25 17.58
N PRO A 302 -8.73 -22.68 18.57
CA PRO A 302 -9.26 -21.58 19.38
C PRO A 302 -9.65 -20.36 18.53
N LEU A 303 -10.67 -19.60 18.99
CA LEU A 303 -11.29 -18.52 18.22
C LEU A 303 -10.36 -17.34 17.97
N LEU A 304 -9.66 -16.85 19.00
CA LEU A 304 -8.87 -15.62 18.91
C LEU A 304 -7.49 -15.86 18.30
N ARG A 305 -7.05 -14.90 17.48
CA ARG A 305 -5.69 -14.76 16.99
C ARG A 305 -5.15 -13.39 17.37
N MET A 306 -3.88 -13.37 17.71
CA MET A 306 -3.08 -12.16 17.83
C MET A 306 -1.98 -12.21 16.78
N ASP A 307 -1.93 -11.17 15.96
CA ASP A 307 -0.95 -10.99 14.90
C ASP A 307 -0.07 -9.79 15.22
N THR A 308 1.23 -9.96 15.17
CA THR A 308 2.20 -8.90 15.47
C THR A 308 3.29 -8.90 14.41
N THR A 309 3.32 -7.85 13.61
CA THR A 309 4.37 -7.65 12.61
C THR A 309 5.27 -6.49 12.99
N VAL A 310 6.57 -6.64 12.71
CA VAL A 310 7.57 -5.58 12.85
C VAL A 310 8.45 -5.59 11.60
N GLN A 311 8.68 -4.43 11.02
CA GLN A 311 9.47 -4.25 9.80
C GLN A 311 10.41 -3.06 9.92
N TYR A 312 11.66 -3.22 9.44
CA TYR A 312 12.64 -2.16 9.33
C TYR A 312 13.09 -1.99 7.87
N ASP A 313 12.96 -0.77 7.30
CA ASP A 313 13.02 -0.52 5.86
C ASP A 313 14.31 0.09 5.32
N ASN A 314 15.32 0.31 6.17
CA ASN A 314 16.60 0.92 5.75
C ASN A 314 17.82 0.21 6.33
N LEU A 315 17.80 -1.12 6.35
CA LEU A 315 18.92 -1.90 6.85
C LEU A 315 20.19 -1.62 6.02
N TRP A 316 21.34 -1.44 6.70
CA TRP A 316 22.63 -1.11 6.10
C TRP A 316 22.66 0.23 5.32
N GLN A 317 21.66 1.10 5.47
CA GLN A 317 21.50 2.31 4.65
C GLN A 317 21.40 2.02 3.14
N LEU A 318 20.94 0.81 2.77
CA LEU A 318 20.78 0.31 1.40
C LEU A 318 19.32 0.18 0.98
N GLU A 319 18.37 0.61 1.85
CA GLU A 319 16.92 0.38 1.69
C GLU A 319 16.59 -1.13 1.64
N HIS A 320 17.45 -1.97 2.23
CA HIS A 320 17.11 -3.36 2.49
C HIS A 320 16.07 -3.41 3.61
N GLN A 321 15.19 -4.39 3.54
CA GLN A 321 14.10 -4.56 4.51
C GLN A 321 14.28 -5.88 5.24
N ILE A 322 14.00 -5.88 6.53
CA ILE A 322 13.83 -7.07 7.34
C ILE A 322 12.48 -6.98 8.03
N GLY A 323 11.72 -8.05 7.99
CA GLY A 323 10.43 -8.14 8.67
C GLY A 323 10.33 -9.41 9.48
N PHE A 324 9.59 -9.34 10.56
CA PHE A 324 9.25 -10.44 11.44
C PHE A 324 7.74 -10.38 11.74
N ASP A 325 7.10 -11.54 11.65
CA ASP A 325 5.68 -11.73 11.93
C ASP A 325 5.48 -12.86 12.94
N TYR A 326 4.58 -12.66 13.90
CA TYR A 326 4.18 -13.66 14.88
C TYR A 326 2.66 -13.64 15.06
N ASN A 327 2.01 -14.71 14.61
CA ASN A 327 0.60 -14.96 14.78
C ASN A 327 0.38 -16.12 15.73
N PHE A 328 -0.48 -15.98 16.74
CA PHE A 328 -0.75 -17.06 17.70
C PHE A 328 -2.14 -16.95 18.32
N SER A 329 -2.63 -18.07 18.87
CA SER A 329 -3.84 -18.08 19.69
C SER A 329 -3.51 -17.91 21.16
N PRO A 330 -4.03 -16.87 21.83
CA PRO A 330 -3.81 -16.65 23.27
C PRO A 330 -4.72 -17.49 24.17
N GLN A 331 -5.76 -18.14 23.62
CA GLN A 331 -6.82 -18.77 24.43
C GLN A 331 -6.46 -20.17 24.93
N GLN A 332 -5.64 -20.91 24.18
CA GLN A 332 -5.34 -22.30 24.53
C GLN A 332 -3.83 -22.55 24.41
N MET A 333 -3.26 -23.03 25.50
CA MET A 333 -1.87 -23.40 25.60
C MET A 333 -1.75 -24.94 25.66
N LYS A 334 -0.72 -25.48 25.03
CA LYS A 334 -0.40 -26.90 25.15
C LYS A 334 -0.03 -27.22 26.61
N PRO A 335 -0.43 -28.36 27.16
CA PRO A 335 -0.04 -28.75 28.52
C PRO A 335 1.48 -28.97 28.58
N GLY A 336 2.16 -28.28 29.50
CA GLY A 336 3.61 -28.42 29.72
C GLY A 336 4.11 -27.50 30.83
N GLY A 337 5.08 -28.00 31.59
CA GLY A 337 5.50 -27.43 32.86
C GLY A 337 6.37 -26.16 32.82
N VAL A 338 6.82 -25.67 31.64
CA VAL A 338 7.60 -24.45 31.50
C VAL A 338 7.09 -23.67 30.29
N PRO A 339 6.81 -22.36 30.39
CA PRO A 339 6.37 -21.55 29.26
C PRO A 339 7.45 -21.49 28.17
N GLN A 340 7.34 -22.36 27.18
CA GLN A 340 8.11 -22.24 25.97
C GLN A 340 7.31 -21.35 25.01
N PHE A 341 7.68 -20.10 24.94
CA PHE A 341 6.97 -19.02 24.25
C PHE A 341 6.60 -19.32 22.79
N TYR A 342 7.28 -20.23 22.13
CA TYR A 342 7.11 -20.57 20.71
C TYR A 342 6.43 -21.93 20.45
N ASP A 343 6.29 -22.82 21.42
CA ASP A 343 5.67 -24.14 21.24
C ASP A 343 4.40 -24.36 22.08
N GLN A 344 4.04 -23.42 22.92
CA GLN A 344 2.92 -23.55 23.86
C GLN A 344 1.54 -23.19 23.34
N PRO A 345 1.35 -22.13 22.49
CA PRO A 345 0.04 -21.90 21.91
C PRO A 345 -0.41 -23.09 21.06
N ALA A 346 -1.70 -23.46 21.15
CA ALA A 346 -2.27 -24.52 20.33
C ALA A 346 -2.09 -24.21 18.83
N VAL A 347 -2.14 -22.94 18.47
CA VAL A 347 -1.82 -22.43 17.13
C VAL A 347 -0.81 -21.32 17.24
N ALA A 348 0.31 -21.46 16.54
CA ALA A 348 1.34 -20.43 16.45
C ALA A 348 2.03 -20.48 15.10
N SER A 349 2.24 -19.33 14.50
CA SER A 349 2.99 -19.14 13.26
C SER A 349 3.97 -17.99 13.42
N TYR A 350 5.20 -18.20 13.04
CA TYR A 350 6.19 -17.14 12.97
C TYR A 350 6.93 -17.16 11.65
N SER A 351 7.18 -15.97 11.16
CA SER A 351 7.71 -15.73 9.84
C SER A 351 8.76 -14.63 9.88
N ALA A 352 9.72 -14.72 9.00
CA ALA A 352 10.69 -13.67 8.78
C ALA A 352 11.03 -13.55 7.30
N TYR A 353 11.35 -12.36 6.85
CA TYR A 353 11.89 -12.15 5.51
C TYR A 353 13.03 -11.12 5.52
N TYR A 354 13.89 -11.25 4.54
CA TYR A 354 14.89 -10.26 4.18
C TYR A 354 14.77 -9.93 2.70
N ARG A 355 14.56 -8.63 2.41
CA ARG A 355 14.44 -8.10 1.06
C ARG A 355 15.66 -7.28 0.70
N MET A 356 16.23 -7.57 -0.44
CA MET A 356 17.41 -6.93 -1.00
C MET A 356 17.06 -6.34 -2.38
N PRO A 357 16.65 -5.06 -2.45
CA PRO A 357 16.46 -4.40 -3.74
C PRO A 357 17.80 -4.02 -4.37
N PHE A 358 17.92 -4.17 -5.70
CA PHE A 358 19.13 -3.87 -6.45
C PHE A 358 18.82 -3.23 -7.82
N GLY A 359 19.85 -2.68 -8.46
CA GLY A 359 19.68 -2.03 -9.77
C GLY A 359 18.86 -0.73 -9.74
N SER A 360 18.61 -0.20 -10.94
CA SER A 360 17.77 0.98 -11.15
C SER A 360 16.31 0.55 -11.35
N GLY A 361 15.38 1.13 -10.59
CA GLY A 361 13.96 0.87 -10.76
C GLY A 361 13.41 1.48 -12.04
N THR A 362 12.54 0.76 -12.72
CA THR A 362 11.77 1.25 -13.88
C THR A 362 10.36 1.69 -13.49
N GLY A 363 9.92 1.35 -12.27
CA GLY A 363 8.58 1.63 -11.77
C GLY A 363 8.54 2.65 -10.65
N LEU A 364 7.46 3.41 -10.59
CA LEU A 364 7.07 4.12 -9.38
C LEU A 364 6.75 3.05 -8.33
N ARG A 365 7.32 3.18 -7.14
CA ARG A 365 6.87 2.40 -6.01
C ARG A 365 5.37 2.65 -5.88
N GLN A 366 4.58 1.60 -5.90
CA GLN A 366 3.14 1.74 -5.70
C GLN A 366 2.98 2.35 -4.32
N LYS A 367 2.41 3.56 -4.27
CA LYS A 367 2.09 4.20 -3.00
C LYS A 367 0.94 3.39 -2.39
N TYR A 368 1.30 2.43 -1.55
CA TYR A 368 0.30 1.74 -0.76
C TYR A 368 -0.29 2.79 0.17
N GLY A 369 -1.60 3.01 0.05
CA GLY A 369 -2.32 3.75 1.07
C GLY A 369 -2.15 3.05 2.42
N SER A 370 -2.67 3.62 3.47
CA SER A 370 -2.64 3.21 4.88
C SER A 370 -3.07 1.76 5.18
N GLN A 371 -2.75 0.80 4.30
CA GLN A 371 -2.95 -0.62 4.56
C GLN A 371 -1.78 -1.10 5.43
N PRO A 372 -2.06 -1.86 6.49
CA PRO A 372 -1.01 -2.49 7.29
C PRO A 372 -0.11 -3.33 6.37
N VAL A 373 1.16 -3.37 6.68
CA VAL A 373 2.09 -4.25 5.97
C VAL A 373 1.73 -5.67 6.36
N ASP A 374 1.04 -6.35 5.45
CA ASP A 374 0.62 -7.74 5.62
C ASP A 374 1.64 -8.64 4.92
N PHE A 375 2.40 -9.37 5.72
CA PHE A 375 3.29 -10.43 5.29
C PHE A 375 3.28 -11.55 6.33
N GLY A 376 3.71 -12.73 5.97
CA GLY A 376 3.76 -13.86 6.87
C GLY A 376 3.09 -15.11 6.31
N TYR A 377 3.02 -16.14 7.12
CA TYR A 377 2.39 -17.39 6.76
C TYR A 377 0.87 -17.32 6.99
N ASN A 378 0.10 -17.61 5.96
CA ASN A 378 -1.36 -17.66 6.05
C ASN A 378 -1.82 -19.08 6.35
N GLU A 379 -2.53 -19.28 7.46
CA GLU A 379 -3.00 -20.59 7.95
C GLU A 379 -4.07 -21.24 7.05
N VAL A 380 -4.82 -20.46 6.27
CA VAL A 380 -5.89 -20.96 5.40
C VAL A 380 -5.38 -21.34 4.01
N SER A 381 -4.52 -20.49 3.43
CA SER A 381 -3.93 -20.76 2.10
C SER A 381 -2.65 -21.57 2.19
N HIS A 382 -2.10 -21.76 3.38
CA HIS A 382 -0.82 -22.42 3.66
C HIS A 382 0.37 -21.85 2.85
N GLN A 383 0.28 -20.56 2.48
CA GLN A 383 1.28 -19.88 1.69
C GLN A 383 1.90 -18.71 2.46
N PHE A 384 3.17 -18.44 2.14
CA PHE A 384 3.83 -17.25 2.64
C PHE A 384 3.45 -16.04 1.79
N SER A 385 2.80 -15.04 2.40
CA SER A 385 2.50 -13.74 1.78
C SER A 385 3.73 -12.85 1.85
N LEU A 386 4.21 -12.40 0.69
CA LEU A 386 5.33 -11.48 0.60
C LEU A 386 4.84 -10.03 0.63
N PRO A 387 5.62 -9.12 1.21
CA PRO A 387 5.31 -7.70 1.13
C PRO A 387 5.34 -7.23 -0.34
N PRO A 388 4.57 -6.18 -0.67
CA PRO A 388 4.43 -5.68 -2.03
C PRO A 388 5.78 -5.34 -2.70
N PRO A 389 5.94 -5.52 -4.04
CA PRO A 389 7.19 -5.29 -4.76
C PRO A 389 7.71 -3.85 -4.60
N ALA A 390 9.02 -3.69 -4.48
CA ALA A 390 9.66 -2.38 -4.30
C ALA A 390 9.75 -1.51 -5.58
N GLY A 391 9.26 -2.02 -6.73
CA GLY A 391 9.29 -1.31 -8.01
C GLY A 391 10.68 -1.28 -8.68
N ARG A 392 11.62 -2.07 -8.18
CA ARG A 392 12.94 -2.33 -8.75
C ARG A 392 13.28 -3.81 -8.61
N PRO A 393 14.26 -4.35 -9.33
CA PRO A 393 14.67 -5.74 -9.14
C PRO A 393 15.03 -6.00 -7.68
N GLU A 394 14.54 -7.10 -7.14
CA GLU A 394 14.73 -7.45 -5.74
C GLU A 394 14.84 -8.95 -5.52
N LEU A 395 15.67 -9.33 -4.58
CA LEU A 395 15.75 -10.68 -4.05
C LEU A 395 15.13 -10.69 -2.66
N ILE A 396 14.25 -11.66 -2.41
CA ILE A 396 13.63 -11.87 -1.11
C ILE A 396 13.97 -13.29 -0.65
N VAL A 397 14.50 -13.40 0.55
CA VAL A 397 14.66 -14.67 1.26
C VAL A 397 13.71 -14.66 2.44
N TYR A 398 12.99 -15.73 2.66
CA TYR A 398 12.01 -15.82 3.73
C TYR A 398 11.96 -17.21 4.37
N ALA A 399 11.50 -17.25 5.59
CA ALA A 399 11.28 -18.48 6.33
C ALA A 399 10.03 -18.36 7.19
N SER A 400 9.31 -19.45 7.34
CA SER A 400 8.19 -19.57 8.28
C SER A 400 8.15 -20.93 8.94
N ARG A 401 7.57 -20.96 10.15
CA ARG A 401 7.18 -22.19 10.83
C ARG A 401 5.78 -21.97 11.41
N SER A 402 4.88 -22.89 11.16
CA SER A 402 3.53 -22.90 11.73
C SER A 402 3.26 -24.20 12.44
N THR A 403 2.63 -24.12 13.61
CA THR A 403 2.15 -25.28 14.37
C THR A 403 0.66 -25.15 14.62
N THR A 404 -0.08 -26.20 14.35
CA THR A 404 -1.52 -26.24 14.57
C THR A 404 -1.87 -27.50 15.36
N ASP A 405 -2.57 -27.32 16.47
CA ASP A 405 -3.10 -28.37 17.31
C ASP A 405 -4.61 -28.17 17.46
N THR A 406 -5.38 -29.06 16.86
CA THR A 406 -6.85 -29.02 16.91
C THR A 406 -7.43 -29.63 18.18
N GLY A 407 -6.57 -30.10 19.08
CA GLY A 407 -6.98 -30.81 20.28
C GLY A 407 -7.45 -32.25 20.01
N THR A 408 -8.00 -32.88 21.03
CA THR A 408 -8.49 -34.27 20.94
C THR A 408 -9.97 -34.28 20.53
N THR A 409 -10.27 -34.98 19.47
CA THR A 409 -11.64 -35.26 19.04
C THR A 409 -12.10 -36.62 19.57
N PHE A 410 -13.36 -36.72 19.91
CA PHE A 410 -13.96 -37.96 20.42
C PHE A 410 -14.90 -38.53 19.36
N GLY A 411 -14.61 -39.75 18.95
CA GLY A 411 -15.47 -40.50 18.04
C GLY A 411 -16.77 -40.94 18.72
N PRO A 412 -17.72 -41.45 17.94
CA PRO A 412 -18.98 -41.95 18.49
C PRO A 412 -18.71 -43.19 19.40
N ILE A 413 -19.48 -43.25 20.48
CA ILE A 413 -19.48 -44.43 21.34
C ILE A 413 -20.15 -45.58 20.57
N LYS A 414 -19.43 -46.69 20.42
CA LYS A 414 -19.93 -47.93 19.79
C LYS A 414 -20.09 -49.01 20.83
N THR A 415 -21.32 -49.47 21.01
CA THR A 415 -21.61 -50.61 21.87
C THR A 415 -21.22 -51.91 21.15
N ILE A 416 -20.34 -52.69 21.73
CA ILE A 416 -19.92 -54.00 21.23
C ILE A 416 -20.76 -55.11 21.84
N ALA A 417 -21.03 -55.00 23.13
CA ALA A 417 -21.92 -55.90 23.84
C ALA A 417 -22.81 -55.09 24.80
N ASP A 418 -24.09 -55.41 24.85
CA ASP A 418 -25.06 -54.80 25.75
C ASP A 418 -26.00 -55.95 26.20
N THR A 419 -25.73 -56.45 27.40
CA THR A 419 -26.51 -57.49 28.04
C THR A 419 -26.82 -57.09 29.47
N ALA A 420 -27.80 -57.79 30.12
CA ALA A 420 -28.18 -57.45 31.49
C ALA A 420 -27.01 -57.50 32.49
N THR A 421 -25.93 -58.21 32.17
CA THR A 421 -24.76 -58.39 33.07
C THR A 421 -23.46 -57.83 32.54
N LEU A 422 -23.40 -57.48 31.26
CA LEU A 422 -22.14 -56.99 30.63
C LEU A 422 -22.45 -55.94 29.56
N ASP A 423 -21.85 -54.77 29.72
CA ASP A 423 -21.79 -53.75 28.71
C ASP A 423 -20.33 -53.48 28.29
N ILE A 424 -20.08 -53.51 27.00
CA ILE A 424 -18.76 -53.22 26.43
C ILE A 424 -18.93 -52.09 25.39
N VAL A 425 -18.36 -50.97 25.66
CA VAL A 425 -18.38 -49.80 24.75
C VAL A 425 -16.96 -49.41 24.32
N ASN A 426 -16.84 -49.08 23.04
CA ASN A 426 -15.63 -48.52 22.48
C ASN A 426 -15.83 -47.07 22.11
N GLN A 427 -14.85 -46.25 22.42
CA GLN A 427 -14.76 -44.87 21.96
C GLN A 427 -13.35 -44.56 21.47
N ASN A 428 -13.23 -44.08 20.25
CA ASN A 428 -11.96 -43.63 19.71
C ASN A 428 -11.74 -42.16 20.03
N THR A 429 -10.49 -41.81 20.27
CA THR A 429 -10.04 -40.40 20.32
C THR A 429 -8.93 -40.19 19.30
N ASP A 430 -9.01 -39.13 18.57
CA ASP A 430 -8.04 -38.72 17.56
C ASP A 430 -7.48 -37.33 17.92
N HIS A 431 -6.14 -37.20 17.80
CA HIS A 431 -5.42 -35.96 18.05
C HIS A 431 -4.29 -35.84 17.04
N ASP A 432 -4.38 -34.90 16.10
CA ASP A 432 -3.51 -34.80 14.94
C ASP A 432 -2.85 -33.39 14.85
N PRO A 433 -1.88 -33.10 15.74
CA PRO A 433 -1.12 -31.85 15.63
C PRO A 433 -0.21 -31.88 14.41
N SER A 434 -0.11 -30.71 13.75
CA SER A 434 0.71 -30.53 12.57
C SER A 434 1.75 -29.43 12.74
N THR A 435 2.84 -29.55 11.99
CA THR A 435 3.89 -28.54 11.89
C THR A 435 4.29 -28.36 10.44
N THR A 436 4.30 -27.14 9.99
CA THR A 436 4.76 -26.76 8.64
C THR A 436 6.02 -25.92 8.73
N TRP A 437 6.97 -26.19 7.88
CA TRP A 437 8.16 -25.38 7.68
C TRP A 437 8.20 -24.90 6.23
N ASN A 438 8.64 -23.67 6.02
CA ASN A 438 8.91 -23.13 4.70
C ASN A 438 10.15 -22.24 4.75
N VAL A 439 11.10 -22.49 3.85
CA VAL A 439 12.24 -21.61 3.58
C VAL A 439 12.29 -21.39 2.09
N GLY A 440 12.20 -20.13 1.67
CA GLY A 440 12.11 -19.80 0.24
C GLY A 440 12.98 -18.63 -0.17
N GLU A 441 13.22 -18.60 -1.47
CA GLU A 441 13.92 -17.51 -2.14
C GLU A 441 13.12 -17.10 -3.39
N LYS A 442 12.95 -15.80 -3.61
CA LYS A 442 12.21 -15.26 -4.75
C LYS A 442 12.91 -14.05 -5.33
N LEU A 443 13.20 -14.11 -6.62
CA LEU A 443 13.65 -12.99 -7.43
C LEU A 443 12.43 -12.33 -8.07
N ILE A 444 12.28 -11.03 -7.89
CA ILE A 444 11.20 -10.24 -8.49
C ILE A 444 11.81 -9.20 -9.43
N TYR A 445 11.30 -9.13 -10.64
CA TYR A 445 11.76 -8.19 -11.65
C TYR A 445 10.58 -7.35 -12.19
N PRO A 446 10.57 -6.02 -11.99
CA PRO A 446 9.53 -5.15 -12.52
C PRO A 446 9.67 -5.02 -14.03
N LEU A 447 8.55 -5.12 -14.74
CA LEU A 447 8.49 -4.92 -16.18
C LEU A 447 8.25 -3.44 -16.52
N PRO A 448 8.67 -2.99 -17.70
CA PRO A 448 8.30 -1.67 -18.20
C PRO A 448 6.78 -1.50 -18.23
N GLN A 449 6.31 -0.31 -17.88
CA GLN A 449 4.88 -0.01 -17.90
C GLN A 449 4.34 -0.13 -19.34
N LEU A 450 3.31 -0.95 -19.52
CA LEU A 450 2.63 -1.16 -20.79
C LEU A 450 1.14 -0.82 -20.64
N ALA A 451 0.63 0.05 -21.48
CA ALA A 451 -0.79 0.47 -21.49
C ALA A 451 -1.32 0.94 -20.12
N GLY A 452 -0.46 1.57 -19.30
CA GLY A 452 -0.80 2.01 -17.95
C GLY A 452 -0.78 0.89 -16.89
N ILE A 453 -0.43 -0.35 -17.27
CA ILE A 453 -0.27 -1.46 -16.34
C ILE A 453 1.16 -1.47 -15.82
N GLN A 454 1.31 -1.45 -14.51
CA GLN A 454 2.57 -1.74 -13.82
C GLN A 454 2.57 -3.22 -13.46
N SER A 455 3.57 -3.96 -13.88
CA SER A 455 3.64 -5.40 -13.63
C SER A 455 5.06 -5.85 -13.28
N SER A 456 5.14 -7.00 -12.62
CA SER A 456 6.39 -7.67 -12.28
C SER A 456 6.29 -9.16 -12.53
N VAL A 457 7.39 -9.78 -12.90
CA VAL A 457 7.55 -11.23 -12.93
C VAL A 457 8.39 -11.67 -11.75
N SER A 458 8.15 -12.87 -11.28
CA SER A 458 8.94 -13.47 -10.20
C SER A 458 9.28 -14.91 -10.53
N ALA A 459 10.43 -15.35 -10.06
CA ALA A 459 10.84 -16.74 -10.08
C ALA A 459 11.50 -17.09 -8.75
N GLY A 460 11.29 -18.29 -8.27
CA GLY A 460 11.83 -18.70 -6.99
C GLY A 460 11.64 -20.18 -6.70
N PHE A 461 12.10 -20.58 -5.55
CA PHE A 461 11.85 -21.91 -5.02
C PHE A 461 11.63 -21.84 -3.51
N ASP A 462 10.93 -22.84 -3.00
CA ASP A 462 10.69 -23.04 -1.59
C ASP A 462 11.20 -24.44 -1.20
N VAL A 463 11.71 -24.58 -0.01
CA VAL A 463 11.89 -25.87 0.67
C VAL A 463 10.80 -25.96 1.71
N LYS A 464 9.85 -26.85 1.52
CA LYS A 464 8.71 -27.05 2.41
C LYS A 464 8.79 -28.40 3.08
N SER A 465 8.40 -28.45 4.35
CA SER A 465 8.23 -29.70 5.11
C SER A 465 6.91 -29.61 5.87
N TYR A 466 6.08 -30.59 5.69
CA TYR A 466 4.83 -30.78 6.41
C TYR A 466 4.94 -32.05 7.25
N GLN A 467 4.72 -31.94 8.55
CA GLN A 467 4.76 -33.01 9.54
C GLN A 467 3.39 -33.12 10.21
N MET A 468 2.82 -34.28 10.23
CA MET A 468 1.56 -34.58 10.90
C MET A 468 1.79 -35.74 11.90
N TRP A 469 1.52 -35.46 13.15
CA TRP A 469 1.49 -36.43 14.22
C TRP A 469 0.09 -36.99 14.33
N THR A 470 -0.06 -38.28 14.43
CA THR A 470 -1.34 -38.94 14.63
C THR A 470 -1.31 -39.70 15.95
N TYR A 471 -2.17 -39.31 16.87
CA TYR A 471 -2.39 -39.98 18.12
C TYR A 471 -3.81 -40.54 18.13
N HIS A 472 -3.94 -41.81 17.87
CA HIS A 472 -5.23 -42.53 17.91
C HIS A 472 -5.26 -43.38 19.16
N THR A 473 -6.30 -43.22 20.00
CA THR A 473 -6.47 -44.06 21.19
C THR A 473 -7.86 -44.66 21.18
N ASN A 474 -7.92 -45.97 21.21
CA ASN A 474 -9.17 -46.71 21.35
C ASN A 474 -9.38 -47.03 22.83
N TYR A 475 -10.44 -46.47 23.41
CA TYR A 475 -10.86 -46.74 24.78
C TYR A 475 -11.92 -47.81 24.75
N THR A 476 -11.62 -48.97 25.34
CA THR A 476 -12.57 -50.06 25.57
C THR A 476 -13.02 -50.00 27.02
N THR A 477 -14.26 -49.65 27.28
CA THR A 477 -14.85 -49.70 28.63
C THR A 477 -15.69 -50.96 28.78
N VAL A 478 -15.35 -51.71 29.79
CA VAL A 478 -16.09 -52.92 30.18
C VAL A 478 -16.81 -52.64 31.50
N GLN A 479 -18.10 -52.84 31.51
CA GLN A 479 -18.93 -52.70 32.70
C GLN A 479 -19.67 -54.00 32.97
N GLN A 480 -19.57 -54.49 34.19
CA GLN A 480 -20.33 -55.68 34.66
C GLN A 480 -21.37 -55.28 35.67
N PHE A 481 -22.55 -55.87 35.53
CA PHE A 481 -23.67 -55.60 36.39
C PHE A 481 -24.13 -56.89 37.08
N ASP A 482 -24.53 -56.77 38.33
CA ASP A 482 -25.24 -57.85 39.07
C ASP A 482 -26.75 -57.70 38.82
N ASP A 483 -27.32 -58.67 38.15
CA ASP A 483 -28.75 -58.82 37.82
C ASP A 483 -29.38 -59.93 38.61
N SER A 484 -28.82 -60.31 39.77
CA SER A 484 -29.33 -61.40 40.61
C SER A 484 -30.69 -61.11 41.27
N ASP A 485 -31.08 -59.81 41.41
CA ASP A 485 -32.36 -59.40 41.94
C ASP A 485 -33.30 -58.92 40.81
N THR A 486 -34.20 -59.78 40.38
CA THR A 486 -35.15 -59.52 39.30
C THR A 486 -36.15 -58.35 39.58
N ASN A 487 -36.20 -57.85 40.80
CA ASN A 487 -37.10 -56.75 41.23
C ASN A 487 -36.39 -55.40 41.32
N SER A 488 -35.05 -55.35 41.12
CA SER A 488 -34.24 -54.13 41.17
C SER A 488 -33.49 -53.94 39.84
N PRO A 489 -33.17 -52.71 39.44
CA PRO A 489 -32.33 -52.48 38.25
C PRO A 489 -30.93 -53.07 38.49
N PRO A 490 -30.27 -53.62 37.45
CA PRO A 490 -28.89 -54.15 37.54
C PRO A 490 -27.93 -53.21 38.25
N VAL A 491 -27.12 -53.71 39.17
CA VAL A 491 -26.16 -52.91 39.95
C VAL A 491 -24.76 -53.04 39.33
N LEU A 492 -24.14 -51.91 39.02
CA LEU A 492 -22.75 -51.89 38.51
C LEU A 492 -21.79 -52.46 39.55
N THR A 493 -21.16 -53.61 39.24
CA THR A 493 -20.21 -54.29 40.10
C THR A 493 -18.77 -54.09 39.72
N TYR A 494 -18.53 -53.85 38.45
CA TYR A 494 -17.16 -53.61 37.91
C TYR A 494 -17.22 -52.65 36.74
N SER A 495 -16.27 -51.70 36.67
CA SER A 495 -16.04 -50.87 35.51
C SER A 495 -14.56 -50.64 35.34
N ASP A 496 -14.06 -50.94 34.16
CA ASP A 496 -12.68 -50.66 33.76
C ASP A 496 -12.62 -50.09 32.35
N THR A 497 -11.66 -49.19 32.11
CA THR A 497 -11.45 -48.59 30.80
C THR A 497 -10.00 -48.80 30.39
N VAL A 498 -9.80 -49.58 29.33
CA VAL A 498 -8.49 -49.89 28.79
C VAL A 498 -8.17 -49.01 27.58
N PRO A 499 -7.18 -48.12 27.65
CA PRO A 499 -6.71 -47.34 26.50
C PRO A 499 -5.76 -48.21 25.65
N LEU A 500 -5.94 -48.16 24.33
CA LEU A 500 -5.07 -48.77 23.33
C LEU A 500 -4.50 -47.68 22.42
N PRO A 501 -3.41 -47.00 22.83
CA PRO A 501 -2.82 -45.90 22.09
C PRO A 501 -2.04 -46.39 20.86
N GLN A 502 -2.18 -45.68 19.75
CA GLN A 502 -1.39 -45.81 18.52
C GLN A 502 -0.81 -44.44 18.18
N HIS A 503 0.44 -44.39 17.77
CA HIS A 503 1.14 -43.19 17.42
C HIS A 503 1.73 -43.31 16.02
N GLY A 504 1.60 -42.25 15.23
CA GLY A 504 2.21 -42.15 13.92
C GLY A 504 2.86 -40.75 13.72
N LEU A 505 3.88 -40.72 12.89
CA LEU A 505 4.45 -39.48 12.39
C LEU A 505 4.64 -39.62 10.88
N ASN A 506 3.92 -38.81 10.13
CA ASN A 506 4.07 -38.70 8.68
C ASN A 506 4.75 -37.37 8.34
N THR A 507 5.82 -37.43 7.57
CA THR A 507 6.58 -36.26 7.14
C THR A 507 6.74 -36.27 5.63
N VAL A 508 6.41 -35.12 5.01
CA VAL A 508 6.63 -34.86 3.59
C VAL A 508 7.50 -33.62 3.45
N THR A 509 8.62 -33.75 2.75
CA THR A 509 9.48 -32.64 2.36
C THR A 509 9.54 -32.57 0.85
N TYR A 510 9.44 -31.36 0.29
CA TYR A 510 9.38 -31.13 -1.15
C TYR A 510 9.86 -29.72 -1.50
N VAL A 511 10.24 -29.53 -2.77
CA VAL A 511 10.82 -28.28 -3.28
C VAL A 511 10.04 -27.81 -4.50
N PRO A 512 9.00 -26.98 -4.34
CA PRO A 512 8.32 -26.35 -5.46
C PRO A 512 9.19 -25.27 -6.11
N LEU A 513 9.21 -25.27 -7.44
CA LEU A 513 9.72 -24.17 -8.25
C LEU A 513 8.54 -23.28 -8.63
N SER A 514 8.63 -21.98 -8.31
CA SER A 514 7.54 -21.04 -8.54
C SER A 514 7.89 -20.02 -9.63
N PHE A 515 6.90 -19.71 -10.47
CA PHE A 515 6.92 -18.62 -11.43
C PHE A 515 5.67 -17.76 -11.25
N GLY A 516 5.85 -16.46 -11.09
CA GLY A 516 4.75 -15.52 -10.85
C GLY A 516 4.73 -14.37 -11.86
N TRP A 517 3.54 -13.86 -12.13
CA TRP A 517 3.30 -12.61 -12.83
C TRP A 517 2.18 -11.86 -12.15
N SER A 518 2.46 -10.63 -11.74
CA SER A 518 1.47 -9.80 -11.08
C SER A 518 1.51 -8.39 -11.64
N GLY A 519 0.38 -7.71 -11.57
CA GLY A 519 0.31 -6.34 -12.05
C GLY A 519 -0.93 -5.61 -11.57
N SER A 520 -0.86 -4.28 -11.72
CA SER A 520 -1.97 -3.40 -11.36
C SER A 520 -2.06 -2.21 -12.33
N ARG A 521 -3.26 -1.68 -12.44
CA ARG A 521 -3.55 -0.46 -13.18
C ARG A 521 -4.54 0.37 -12.40
N GLN A 522 -4.27 1.66 -12.29
CA GLN A 522 -5.21 2.64 -11.81
C GLN A 522 -5.80 3.42 -12.98
N ASP A 523 -7.11 3.52 -13.04
CA ASP A 523 -7.85 4.31 -14.02
C ASP A 523 -8.71 5.38 -13.33
N SER A 524 -9.40 6.22 -14.10
CA SER A 524 -10.28 7.26 -13.55
C SER A 524 -11.45 6.71 -12.74
N GLN A 525 -11.86 5.47 -13.01
CA GLN A 525 -13.00 4.81 -12.40
C GLN A 525 -12.64 3.85 -11.27
N GLY A 526 -11.34 3.62 -11.01
CA GLY A 526 -10.92 2.72 -9.94
C GLY A 526 -9.56 2.09 -10.14
N SER A 527 -9.39 0.89 -9.60
CA SER A 527 -8.17 0.11 -9.73
C SER A 527 -8.46 -1.33 -10.14
N PHE A 528 -7.54 -1.89 -10.88
CA PHE A 528 -7.54 -3.28 -11.30
C PHE A 528 -6.21 -3.90 -10.92
N SER A 529 -6.21 -5.11 -10.35
CA SER A 529 -5.00 -5.88 -10.12
C SER A 529 -5.22 -7.35 -10.46
N PHE A 530 -4.14 -8.01 -10.86
CA PHE A 530 -4.13 -9.43 -11.13
C PHE A 530 -2.86 -10.06 -10.58
N ASN A 531 -2.96 -11.35 -10.28
CA ASN A 531 -1.84 -12.19 -9.94
C ASN A 531 -1.99 -13.56 -10.62
N TYR A 532 -0.88 -14.12 -11.05
CA TYR A 532 -0.73 -15.47 -11.55
C TYR A 532 0.50 -16.07 -10.87
N ASN A 533 0.39 -17.28 -10.36
CA ASN A 533 1.50 -18.02 -9.79
C ASN A 533 1.38 -19.49 -10.20
N GLN A 534 2.41 -20.01 -10.83
CA GLN A 534 2.54 -21.42 -11.18
C GLN A 534 3.64 -22.04 -10.33
N SER A 535 3.34 -23.15 -9.67
CA SER A 535 4.31 -23.93 -8.93
C SER A 535 4.44 -25.31 -9.55
N VAL A 536 5.67 -25.73 -9.78
CA VAL A 536 6.01 -27.05 -10.33
C VAL A 536 6.76 -27.84 -9.27
N PHE A 537 6.23 -28.98 -8.95
CA PHE A 537 6.75 -29.89 -7.94
C PHE A 537 7.41 -31.08 -8.64
N LEU A 538 8.65 -31.38 -8.29
CA LEU A 538 9.43 -32.43 -8.94
C LEU A 538 9.75 -33.51 -7.92
N SER A 539 9.36 -34.75 -8.21
CA SER A 539 9.55 -35.90 -7.32
C SER A 539 11.03 -36.17 -6.96
N SER A 540 11.97 -35.72 -7.81
CA SER A 540 13.41 -35.82 -7.52
C SER A 540 13.88 -35.04 -6.30
N PHE A 541 13.07 -34.05 -5.86
CA PHE A 541 13.32 -33.18 -4.71
C PHE A 541 12.25 -33.34 -3.62
N ALA A 542 11.59 -34.47 -3.57
CA ALA A 542 10.49 -34.75 -2.67
C ALA A 542 10.68 -36.04 -1.88
N SER A 543 9.95 -36.19 -0.79
CA SER A 543 9.77 -37.43 -0.08
C SER A 543 9.16 -38.53 -0.95
N ALA A 544 9.22 -39.77 -0.51
CA ALA A 544 8.64 -40.91 -1.23
C ALA A 544 7.13 -40.69 -1.48
N GLN A 545 6.64 -41.12 -2.63
CA GLN A 545 5.23 -40.99 -3.04
C GLN A 545 4.26 -41.55 -1.96
N LYS A 546 4.63 -42.64 -1.29
CA LYS A 546 3.84 -43.22 -0.21
C LYS A 546 3.51 -42.22 0.89
N ASN A 547 4.46 -41.36 1.28
CA ASN A 547 4.23 -40.35 2.32
C ASN A 547 3.21 -39.31 1.89
N PHE A 548 3.23 -38.90 0.59
CA PHE A 548 2.21 -38.02 0.04
C PHE A 548 0.83 -38.67 0.06
N GLN A 549 0.73 -39.94 -0.34
CA GLN A 549 -0.52 -40.69 -0.36
C GLN A 549 -1.11 -40.87 1.05
N GLU A 550 -0.28 -41.14 2.04
CA GLU A 550 -0.73 -41.28 3.44
C GLU A 550 -1.27 -39.95 3.99
N ILE A 551 -0.61 -38.83 3.73
CA ILE A 551 -1.06 -37.53 4.21
C ILE A 551 -2.28 -37.03 3.43
N ALA A 552 -2.30 -37.18 2.10
CA ALA A 552 -3.40 -36.73 1.26
C ALA A 552 -4.64 -37.62 1.35
N GLY A 553 -4.51 -38.86 1.84
CA GLY A 553 -5.57 -39.87 1.80
C GLY A 553 -5.99 -40.22 0.36
N SER A 554 -5.09 -40.09 -0.63
CA SER A 554 -5.34 -40.35 -2.04
C SER A 554 -4.22 -41.15 -2.68
N THR A 555 -4.57 -42.12 -3.51
CA THR A 555 -3.59 -42.98 -4.24
C THR A 555 -2.92 -42.21 -5.38
N GLN A 556 -3.52 -41.09 -5.84
CA GLN A 556 -2.99 -40.22 -6.92
C GLN A 556 -2.10 -39.11 -6.39
N ALA A 557 -1.98 -38.94 -5.07
CA ALA A 557 -1.07 -37.93 -4.53
C ALA A 557 0.39 -38.35 -4.75
N GLY A 558 1.23 -37.38 -5.10
CA GLY A 558 2.65 -37.61 -5.32
C GLY A 558 3.44 -36.30 -5.25
N GLY A 559 4.77 -36.41 -5.42
CA GLY A 559 5.67 -35.26 -5.44
C GLY A 559 5.96 -34.70 -6.83
N ASN A 560 5.14 -35.00 -7.84
CA ASN A 560 5.37 -34.58 -9.22
C ASN A 560 4.08 -34.00 -9.83
N TYR A 561 3.73 -32.81 -9.41
CA TYR A 561 2.50 -32.13 -9.83
C TYR A 561 2.72 -30.65 -10.11
N THR A 562 1.73 -30.02 -10.68
CA THR A 562 1.72 -28.57 -10.97
C THR A 562 0.48 -27.95 -10.38
N THR A 563 0.64 -26.80 -9.72
CA THR A 563 -0.48 -25.93 -9.32
C THR A 563 -0.42 -24.61 -10.04
N ILE A 564 -1.57 -24.06 -10.38
CA ILE A 564 -1.75 -22.71 -10.93
C ILE A 564 -2.72 -21.96 -10.03
N ASN A 565 -2.26 -20.87 -9.44
CA ASN A 565 -3.06 -19.94 -8.68
C ASN A 565 -3.24 -18.65 -9.48
N ALA A 566 -4.48 -18.20 -9.67
CA ALA A 566 -4.79 -16.97 -10.37
C ALA A 566 -5.78 -16.13 -9.57
N GLY A 567 -5.56 -14.82 -9.57
CA GLY A 567 -6.43 -13.88 -8.88
C GLY A 567 -6.64 -12.60 -9.69
N LEU A 568 -7.79 -11.99 -9.50
CA LEU A 568 -8.20 -10.75 -10.14
C LEU A 568 -9.02 -9.92 -9.16
N VAL A 569 -8.61 -8.67 -8.94
CA VAL A 569 -9.33 -7.73 -8.09
C VAL A 569 -9.68 -6.48 -8.88
N ARG A 570 -10.96 -6.11 -8.89
CA ARG A 570 -11.46 -4.85 -9.43
C ARG A 570 -12.12 -4.04 -8.33
N GLN A 571 -11.60 -2.85 -8.08
CA GLN A 571 -12.28 -1.83 -7.30
C GLN A 571 -12.83 -0.78 -8.25
N GLN A 572 -14.15 -0.63 -8.29
CA GLN A 572 -14.87 0.28 -9.16
C GLN A 572 -15.46 1.41 -8.34
N LYS A 573 -15.18 2.65 -8.72
CA LYS A 573 -15.87 3.83 -8.17
C LYS A 573 -17.25 3.94 -8.82
N LEU A 574 -18.23 4.22 -8.00
CA LEU A 574 -19.63 4.42 -8.40
C LEU A 574 -20.04 5.88 -8.07
N PRO A 575 -21.14 6.38 -8.64
CA PRO A 575 -21.66 7.71 -8.28
C PRO A 575 -21.92 7.86 -6.78
N CYS A 576 -21.88 9.11 -6.27
CA CYS A 576 -22.14 9.44 -4.87
C CYS A 576 -21.19 8.74 -3.88
N ASP A 577 -19.91 8.58 -4.22
CA ASP A 577 -18.84 7.96 -3.41
C ASP A 577 -19.09 6.49 -2.99
N TRP A 578 -20.05 5.82 -3.64
CA TRP A 578 -20.15 4.39 -3.55
C TRP A 578 -18.98 3.71 -4.26
N SER A 579 -18.67 2.49 -3.87
CA SER A 579 -17.69 1.68 -4.57
C SER A 579 -18.07 0.20 -4.54
N ALA A 580 -17.71 -0.51 -5.61
CA ALA A 580 -17.84 -1.96 -5.69
C ALA A 580 -16.47 -2.59 -5.73
N LEU A 581 -16.28 -3.68 -4.98
CA LEU A 581 -15.09 -4.51 -5.01
C LEU A 581 -15.48 -5.90 -5.46
N LEU A 582 -14.81 -6.40 -6.50
CA LEU A 582 -14.90 -7.78 -6.95
C LEU A 582 -13.52 -8.42 -6.79
N ASN A 583 -13.48 -9.56 -6.11
CA ASN A 583 -12.26 -10.34 -5.90
C ASN A 583 -12.51 -11.78 -6.36
N LEU A 584 -11.83 -12.20 -7.42
CA LEU A 584 -11.88 -13.54 -8.00
C LEU A 584 -10.55 -14.24 -7.74
N ASN A 585 -10.59 -15.44 -7.18
CA ASN A 585 -9.41 -16.27 -6.97
C ASN A 585 -9.71 -17.72 -7.33
N GLY A 586 -8.71 -18.41 -7.84
CA GLY A 586 -8.83 -19.82 -8.15
C GLY A 586 -7.49 -20.54 -8.14
N GLN A 587 -7.54 -21.83 -7.85
CA GLN A 587 -6.45 -22.77 -7.95
C GLN A 587 -6.85 -23.93 -8.86
N TRP A 588 -5.93 -24.33 -9.72
CA TRP A 588 -5.98 -25.57 -10.46
C TRP A 588 -4.78 -26.43 -10.10
N ALA A 589 -4.99 -27.72 -9.94
CA ALA A 589 -3.94 -28.70 -9.70
C ALA A 589 -4.00 -29.83 -10.74
N SER A 590 -2.86 -30.40 -11.07
CA SER A 590 -2.79 -31.54 -12.00
C SER A 590 -3.05 -32.90 -11.37
N GLU A 591 -2.91 -33.01 -10.03
CA GLU A 591 -3.08 -34.24 -9.24
C GLU A 591 -3.67 -33.90 -7.87
N ALA A 592 -4.03 -34.92 -7.10
CA ALA A 592 -4.46 -34.79 -5.71
C ALA A 592 -3.35 -34.21 -4.84
N LEU A 593 -3.69 -33.25 -3.99
CA LEU A 593 -2.75 -32.50 -3.18
C LEU A 593 -2.78 -32.95 -1.71
N ILE A 594 -1.67 -32.74 -1.03
CA ILE A 594 -1.64 -32.78 0.44
C ILE A 594 -2.37 -31.55 1.00
N ASN A 595 -2.92 -31.64 2.19
CA ASN A 595 -3.72 -30.58 2.82
C ASN A 595 -3.03 -29.20 2.82
N ASN A 596 -1.70 -29.20 2.97
CA ASN A 596 -0.87 -27.97 2.98
C ASN A 596 -0.80 -27.23 1.61
N GLU A 597 -1.25 -27.84 0.53
CA GLU A 597 -1.25 -27.25 -0.83
C GLU A 597 -2.68 -27.07 -1.40
N GLN A 598 -3.70 -27.51 -0.66
CA GLN A 598 -5.09 -27.42 -1.09
C GLN A 598 -5.63 -25.98 -1.03
N PHE A 599 -6.62 -25.69 -1.85
CA PHE A 599 -7.34 -24.44 -1.88
C PHE A 599 -8.43 -24.39 -0.82
N GLY A 600 -8.33 -23.44 0.12
CA GLY A 600 -9.27 -23.29 1.22
C GLY A 600 -10.45 -22.37 0.88
N LEU A 601 -11.64 -22.72 1.37
CA LEU A 601 -12.85 -21.89 1.39
C LEU A 601 -13.27 -21.58 2.83
N GLY A 602 -14.18 -20.62 2.96
CA GLY A 602 -14.72 -20.15 4.21
C GLY A 602 -13.93 -19.00 4.83
N GLY A 603 -14.61 -18.22 5.67
CA GLY A 603 -14.06 -17.14 6.46
C GLY A 603 -13.92 -15.80 5.75
N THR A 604 -13.21 -14.90 6.41
CA THR A 604 -13.01 -13.51 5.96
C THR A 604 -12.20 -13.40 4.68
N SER A 605 -11.31 -14.33 4.46
CA SER A 605 -10.46 -14.45 3.25
C SER A 605 -11.11 -15.31 2.17
N GLY A 606 -12.20 -16.03 2.52
CA GLY A 606 -12.95 -16.92 1.66
C GLY A 606 -14.40 -16.51 1.53
N VAL A 607 -15.32 -17.47 1.64
CA VAL A 607 -16.78 -17.25 1.63
C VAL A 607 -17.23 -16.95 3.05
N ARG A 608 -17.66 -15.71 3.31
CA ARG A 608 -18.17 -15.29 4.63
C ARG A 608 -19.52 -15.93 4.93
N GLY A 609 -19.77 -16.28 6.19
CA GLY A 609 -20.87 -17.11 6.67
C GLY A 609 -20.43 -18.50 7.11
N TYR A 610 -19.17 -18.86 6.79
CA TYR A 610 -18.54 -20.13 7.14
C TYR A 610 -17.22 -19.88 7.87
N GLN A 611 -16.81 -20.78 8.76
CA GLN A 611 -15.53 -20.68 9.47
C GLN A 611 -14.33 -20.67 8.50
N GLU A 612 -13.24 -20.03 8.85
CA GLU A 612 -12.00 -19.99 8.05
C GLU A 612 -11.54 -21.42 7.71
N GLY A 613 -11.27 -21.68 6.43
CA GLY A 613 -10.83 -23.02 6.03
C GLY A 613 -11.80 -24.16 6.36
N SER A 614 -13.10 -23.90 6.38
CA SER A 614 -14.11 -24.93 6.66
C SER A 614 -14.25 -25.99 5.58
N SER A 615 -13.71 -25.79 4.38
CA SER A 615 -13.54 -26.79 3.34
C SER A 615 -12.31 -26.53 2.49
N TYR A 616 -11.70 -27.60 2.01
CA TYR A 616 -10.51 -27.59 1.18
C TYR A 616 -10.71 -28.44 -0.06
N GLY A 617 -9.96 -28.17 -1.11
CA GLY A 617 -9.94 -28.98 -2.33
C GLY A 617 -8.66 -28.79 -3.13
N ASP A 618 -8.36 -29.77 -3.99
CA ASP A 618 -7.18 -29.74 -4.85
C ASP A 618 -7.30 -28.63 -5.91
N THR A 619 -8.49 -28.46 -6.45
CA THR A 619 -8.89 -27.41 -7.38
C THR A 619 -10.06 -26.63 -6.78
N GLY A 620 -10.12 -25.32 -7.02
CA GLY A 620 -11.22 -24.51 -6.52
C GLY A 620 -11.20 -23.09 -7.03
N TRP A 621 -12.29 -22.38 -6.78
CA TRP A 621 -12.42 -20.95 -7.10
C TRP A 621 -13.40 -20.27 -6.14
N ARG A 622 -13.25 -18.96 -6.00
CA ARG A 622 -14.14 -18.12 -5.23
C ARG A 622 -14.32 -16.75 -5.87
N ALA A 623 -15.49 -16.19 -5.71
CA ALA A 623 -15.86 -14.85 -6.11
C ALA A 623 -16.44 -14.11 -4.90
N LEU A 624 -15.80 -13.01 -4.50
CA LEU A 624 -16.18 -12.18 -3.38
C LEU A 624 -16.59 -10.82 -3.92
N PHE A 625 -17.78 -10.38 -3.57
CA PHE A 625 -18.32 -9.10 -4.01
C PHE A 625 -18.71 -8.24 -2.80
N ASP A 626 -18.21 -7.00 -2.74
CA ASP A 626 -18.61 -5.99 -1.75
C ASP A 626 -19.15 -4.75 -2.46
N LEU A 627 -20.34 -4.32 -2.08
CA LEU A 627 -20.87 -3.00 -2.38
C LEU A 627 -20.70 -2.10 -1.15
N ARG A 628 -19.86 -1.10 -1.25
CA ARG A 628 -19.43 -0.23 -0.14
C ARG A 628 -20.12 1.12 -0.24
N ALA A 629 -20.75 1.55 0.83
CA ALA A 629 -21.36 2.86 0.96
C ALA A 629 -20.29 3.97 1.09
N PRO A 630 -20.67 5.24 0.89
CA PRO A 630 -19.81 6.39 1.20
C PRO A 630 -19.30 6.34 2.65
N PRO A 631 -18.10 6.87 2.93
CA PRO A 631 -17.60 6.98 4.30
C PRO A 631 -18.43 8.01 5.07
N ILE A 632 -18.75 7.67 6.32
CA ILE A 632 -19.43 8.55 7.27
C ILE A 632 -18.39 9.02 8.28
N ASN A 633 -18.16 10.33 8.35
CA ASN A 633 -17.32 10.91 9.38
C ASN A 633 -18.05 10.83 10.73
N VAL A 634 -17.46 10.11 11.70
CA VAL A 634 -18.04 9.92 13.04
C VAL A 634 -17.40 10.81 14.10
N GLY A 635 -16.53 11.74 13.68
CA GLY A 635 -15.85 12.69 14.55
C GLY A 635 -14.34 12.54 14.51
N TYR A 636 -13.71 12.83 15.65
CA TYR A 636 -12.26 12.81 15.77
C TYR A 636 -11.85 11.86 16.90
N PHE A 637 -10.82 11.10 16.67
CA PHE A 637 -10.19 10.25 17.66
C PHE A 637 -9.05 11.04 18.33
N PRO A 638 -9.06 11.21 19.66
CA PRO A 638 -8.01 11.96 20.34
C PRO A 638 -6.69 11.20 20.28
N ALA A 639 -5.66 11.82 19.72
CA ALA A 639 -4.31 11.30 19.71
C ALA A 639 -3.31 12.34 20.23
N ARG A 640 -2.14 11.86 20.65
CA ARG A 640 -1.09 12.72 21.23
C ARG A 640 -0.56 13.77 20.24
N SER A 641 -0.68 13.47 18.92
CA SER A 641 -0.27 14.36 17.81
C SER A 641 -1.36 15.32 17.33
N GLY A 642 -2.54 15.32 17.96
CA GLY A 642 -3.73 16.07 17.55
C GLY A 642 -4.91 15.16 17.23
N ASP A 643 -6.08 15.74 17.03
CA ASP A 643 -7.30 14.99 16.72
C ASP A 643 -7.22 14.35 15.32
N ILE A 644 -7.42 13.03 15.25
CA ILE A 644 -7.38 12.25 14.03
C ILE A 644 -8.82 12.03 13.54
N PRO A 645 -9.15 12.32 12.27
CA PRO A 645 -10.49 12.08 11.73
C PRO A 645 -10.81 10.58 11.77
N ALA A 646 -12.00 10.26 12.23
CA ALA A 646 -12.52 8.89 12.30
C ALA A 646 -13.68 8.71 11.34
N GLU A 647 -13.66 7.62 10.59
CA GLU A 647 -14.65 7.31 9.56
C GLU A 647 -15.19 5.89 9.74
N VAL A 648 -16.47 5.73 9.46
CA VAL A 648 -17.13 4.42 9.35
C VAL A 648 -17.65 4.25 7.93
N ARG A 649 -17.41 3.09 7.36
CA ARG A 649 -17.98 2.70 6.07
C ARG A 649 -18.76 1.40 6.21
N CYS A 650 -19.99 1.38 5.74
CA CYS A 650 -20.82 0.18 5.67
C CYS A 650 -20.65 -0.49 4.31
N SER A 651 -20.84 -1.80 4.27
CA SER A 651 -20.90 -2.57 3.02
C SER A 651 -21.95 -3.66 3.10
N TRP A 652 -22.50 -4.03 1.95
CA TRP A 652 -23.19 -5.28 1.73
C TRP A 652 -22.31 -6.17 0.87
N PHE A 653 -22.29 -7.46 1.17
CA PHE A 653 -21.48 -8.40 0.42
C PHE A 653 -22.24 -9.67 0.04
N MET A 654 -21.75 -10.32 -1.01
CA MET A 654 -22.18 -11.64 -1.47
C MET A 654 -20.95 -12.41 -1.95
N ASP A 655 -20.74 -13.58 -1.38
CA ASP A 655 -19.59 -14.44 -1.65
C ASP A 655 -20.06 -15.82 -2.11
N TYR A 656 -19.36 -16.36 -3.10
CA TYR A 656 -19.59 -17.71 -3.61
C TYR A 656 -18.26 -18.40 -3.87
N GLY A 657 -18.19 -19.71 -3.59
CA GLY A 657 -17.00 -20.50 -3.87
C GLY A 657 -17.28 -21.98 -3.95
N GLN A 658 -16.39 -22.67 -4.66
CA GLN A 658 -16.47 -24.11 -4.85
C GLN A 658 -15.07 -24.71 -4.89
N THR A 659 -14.92 -25.87 -4.22
CA THR A 659 -13.69 -26.68 -4.28
C THR A 659 -14.01 -28.10 -4.72
N PHE A 660 -13.01 -28.74 -5.30
CA PHE A 660 -13.09 -30.09 -5.85
C PHE A 660 -11.91 -30.91 -5.37
N LEU A 661 -12.19 -32.12 -4.91
CA LEU A 661 -11.20 -33.14 -4.54
C LEU A 661 -11.01 -34.15 -5.65
N MET A 662 -9.80 -34.56 -5.90
CA MET A 662 -9.44 -35.63 -6.85
C MET A 662 -9.19 -36.92 -6.07
N ASP A 663 -9.68 -38.03 -6.65
CA ASP A 663 -9.38 -39.40 -6.18
C ASP A 663 -9.61 -39.60 -4.67
N ARG A 664 -10.86 -39.48 -4.25
CA ARG A 664 -11.29 -39.78 -2.86
C ARG A 664 -12.16 -41.05 -2.82
N PRO A 665 -12.22 -41.73 -1.64
CA PRO A 665 -13.14 -42.84 -1.46
C PRO A 665 -14.58 -42.46 -1.81
N ALA A 666 -15.35 -43.36 -2.40
CA ALA A 666 -16.74 -43.09 -2.84
C ALA A 666 -17.68 -42.66 -1.72
N THR A 667 -17.27 -42.76 -0.47
CA THR A 667 -17.99 -42.32 0.73
C THR A 667 -17.81 -40.83 1.03
N GLU A 668 -16.82 -40.18 0.41
CA GLU A 668 -16.52 -38.75 0.62
C GLU A 668 -17.07 -37.88 -0.52
N PRO A 669 -17.57 -36.68 -0.22
CA PRO A 669 -17.99 -35.75 -1.25
C PRO A 669 -16.80 -35.26 -2.08
N LEU A 670 -16.93 -35.24 -3.41
CA LEU A 670 -15.90 -34.78 -4.33
C LEU A 670 -15.90 -33.26 -4.55
N SER A 671 -16.91 -32.56 -4.06
CA SER A 671 -17.01 -31.10 -4.19
C SER A 671 -17.72 -30.49 -2.99
N PHE A 672 -17.27 -29.27 -2.65
CA PHE A 672 -17.88 -28.46 -1.61
C PHE A 672 -18.25 -27.11 -2.20
N THR A 673 -19.46 -26.65 -1.95
CA THR A 673 -19.97 -25.38 -2.41
C THR A 673 -20.37 -24.54 -1.21
N GLN A 674 -19.97 -23.28 -1.21
CA GLN A 674 -20.34 -22.32 -0.17
C GLN A 674 -20.89 -21.07 -0.83
N TRP A 675 -21.94 -20.50 -0.21
CA TRP A 675 -22.57 -19.27 -0.62
C TRP A 675 -22.97 -18.48 0.63
N GLY A 676 -22.50 -17.23 0.73
CA GLY A 676 -22.77 -16.39 1.89
C GLY A 676 -23.08 -14.96 1.50
N THR A 677 -23.78 -14.28 2.39
CA THR A 677 -24.11 -12.85 2.25
C THR A 677 -24.09 -12.19 3.61
N GLY A 678 -24.00 -10.85 3.63
CA GLY A 678 -23.99 -10.15 4.91
C GLY A 678 -23.71 -8.68 4.83
N LEU A 679 -23.44 -8.10 6.00
CA LEU A 679 -23.14 -6.69 6.19
C LEU A 679 -21.74 -6.53 6.81
N GLY A 680 -20.95 -5.60 6.29
CA GLY A 680 -19.65 -5.25 6.81
C GLY A 680 -19.60 -3.80 7.31
N PHE A 681 -18.86 -3.58 8.37
CA PHE A 681 -18.60 -2.27 8.97
C PHE A 681 -17.08 -2.09 9.08
N PHE A 682 -16.57 -1.02 8.50
CA PHE A 682 -15.15 -0.67 8.51
C PHE A 682 -14.99 0.65 9.25
N PHE A 683 -14.28 0.62 10.34
CA PHE A 683 -13.89 1.81 11.08
C PHE A 683 -12.41 2.10 10.83
N THR A 684 -12.07 3.36 10.60
CA THR A 684 -10.68 3.82 10.50
C THR A 684 -10.51 5.13 11.27
N ALA A 685 -9.40 5.26 11.99
CA ALA A 685 -8.99 6.53 12.60
C ALA A 685 -7.57 6.85 12.14
N GLY A 686 -7.49 7.71 11.12
CA GLY A 686 -6.25 8.04 10.42
C GLY A 686 -5.59 6.80 9.80
N GLU A 687 -4.25 6.75 9.89
CA GLU A 687 -3.44 5.63 9.41
C GLU A 687 -3.10 4.62 10.52
N HIS A 688 -3.51 4.88 11.77
CA HIS A 688 -3.03 4.16 12.94
C HIS A 688 -3.99 3.11 13.48
N LEU A 689 -5.29 3.29 13.35
CA LEU A 689 -6.29 2.39 13.91
C LEU A 689 -7.28 1.96 12.83
N SER A 690 -7.49 0.67 12.72
CA SER A 690 -8.52 0.08 11.87
C SER A 690 -9.30 -0.98 12.63
N ALA A 691 -10.61 -1.06 12.39
CA ALA A 691 -11.43 -2.15 12.89
C ALA A 691 -12.43 -2.58 11.81
N ARG A 692 -12.70 -3.87 11.76
CA ARG A 692 -13.72 -4.46 10.89
C ARG A 692 -14.64 -5.33 11.71
N LEU A 693 -15.92 -5.25 11.40
CA LEU A 693 -16.95 -6.14 11.91
C LEU A 693 -17.77 -6.61 10.71
N ALA A 694 -18.03 -7.91 10.60
CA ALA A 694 -18.91 -8.43 9.57
C ALA A 694 -19.91 -9.39 10.19
N LEU A 695 -21.18 -9.24 9.80
CA LEU A 695 -22.28 -10.13 10.11
C LEU A 695 -22.63 -10.87 8.85
N ALA A 696 -22.44 -12.17 8.83
CA ALA A 696 -22.58 -13.00 7.64
C ALA A 696 -23.53 -14.17 7.88
N TRP A 697 -24.29 -14.53 6.86
CA TRP A 697 -25.21 -15.68 6.85
C TRP A 697 -24.79 -16.68 5.79
N ALA A 698 -24.68 -17.95 6.19
CA ALA A 698 -24.51 -19.05 5.26
C ALA A 698 -25.83 -19.30 4.52
N LEU A 699 -25.78 -19.43 3.20
CA LEU A 699 -26.97 -19.72 2.37
C LEU A 699 -27.09 -21.19 1.97
N LEU A 700 -26.02 -21.98 2.15
CA LEU A 700 -25.97 -23.42 1.88
C LEU A 700 -25.44 -24.18 3.10
N ASP A 701 -25.86 -25.42 3.24
CA ASP A 701 -25.30 -26.34 4.24
C ASP A 701 -23.85 -26.72 3.90
N SER A 702 -23.03 -26.87 4.92
CA SER A 702 -21.68 -27.46 4.84
C SER A 702 -21.49 -28.47 5.97
N ALA A 703 -20.36 -29.15 6.01
CA ALA A 703 -20.07 -30.13 7.07
C ALA A 703 -20.12 -29.53 8.48
N THR A 704 -19.80 -28.24 8.63
CA THR A 704 -19.69 -27.55 9.94
C THR A 704 -20.72 -26.44 10.14
N THR A 705 -21.50 -26.08 9.11
CA THR A 705 -22.36 -24.90 9.13
C THR A 705 -23.70 -25.21 8.45
N THR A 706 -24.81 -24.91 9.11
CA THR A 706 -26.15 -25.08 8.55
C THR A 706 -26.59 -23.80 7.82
N ALA A 707 -27.37 -23.96 6.74
CA ALA A 707 -27.93 -22.84 6.00
C ALA A 707 -28.82 -21.97 6.92
N GLY A 708 -28.68 -20.66 6.78
CA GLY A 708 -29.37 -19.68 7.63
C GLY A 708 -28.63 -19.35 8.94
N SER A 709 -27.58 -20.08 9.30
CA SER A 709 -26.75 -19.73 10.46
C SER A 709 -25.99 -18.43 10.25
N ALA A 710 -25.81 -17.67 11.33
CA ALA A 710 -25.07 -16.42 11.34
C ALA A 710 -23.67 -16.60 11.92
N GLN A 711 -22.69 -15.98 11.27
CA GLN A 711 -21.30 -15.89 11.72
C GLN A 711 -20.93 -14.41 11.90
N VAL A 712 -20.23 -14.12 12.98
CA VAL A 712 -19.67 -12.78 13.25
C VAL A 712 -18.17 -12.84 13.07
N TYR A 713 -17.63 -11.91 12.33
CA TYR A 713 -16.17 -11.76 12.17
C TYR A 713 -15.75 -10.41 12.67
N PHE A 714 -14.61 -10.35 13.33
CA PHE A 714 -14.02 -9.08 13.73
C PHE A 714 -12.50 -9.08 13.53
N ASN A 715 -11.99 -7.88 13.31
CA ASN A 715 -10.57 -7.63 13.39
C ASN A 715 -10.35 -6.19 13.88
N VAL A 716 -9.38 -6.00 14.76
CA VAL A 716 -8.96 -4.70 15.27
C VAL A 716 -7.45 -4.62 15.19
N GLY A 717 -6.96 -3.64 14.45
CA GLY A 717 -5.53 -3.46 14.21
C GLY A 717 -5.04 -2.05 14.55
N VAL A 718 -3.84 -1.98 15.10
CA VAL A 718 -3.11 -0.75 15.37
C VAL A 718 -1.77 -0.81 14.67
N GLN A 719 -1.40 0.28 13.98
CA GLN A 719 -0.12 0.38 13.27
C GLN A 719 0.61 1.69 13.57
N PHE A 720 1.92 1.68 13.50
CA PHE A 720 2.80 2.83 13.76
C PHE A 720 3.98 2.90 12.79
#